data_bcc3f8f56ae093d8c346fb90db289d20
#
_entry.id   bcc3f8f56ae093d8c346fb90db289d20
#
_cell.length_a   1.000
_cell.length_b   1.000
_cell.length_c   1.000
_cell.angle_alpha   90.00
_cell.angle_beta   90.00
_cell.angle_gamma   90.00
#
_symmetry.space_group_name_H-M   'P 1'
#
loop_
_entity.id
_entity.type
_entity.pdbx_description
1 polymer ?
#
loop_
_entity_poly.entity_id
_entity_poly.type
_entity_poly.pdbx_seq_one_letter_code
_entity_poly.pdbx_strand_id
1 'polypeptide(L)'
;MIIIAKTINYTQEQSIICMKAVEITDIYLQSFADKNTNKKIQYKINDKWFDFDGIRERQAVLPDSLFSRYMYSSLTRIKNSDIYSNFLTVRTSYNVTYRDHEGDKKGVPVSCNDLRNQYYKDGIDYTFIVRNRKGEEIGKITKHFVMLMRNPSKAKKGECIFIEESLFLKAIRFLTMGLYDKMKEQYENAPDTLFNIVGMSAYQTLTTAAAGDGYIQIPLNNILIIKDREVLSDPMKAAVVKSVPVQYRKFEIDFDDPKVEKIINRHDCTFDPETAKEKGCTLIGKSREDLSANGIRVNGKYPGEYHYVDDEKRKQCTVVRADDYEIPNILWDGQGLCDSSIMPEGAEGFIYCRSHFFKSCLFAGNIQEFFKDYCVEHGIDYKTATTEKTDMFKRKLKLCDIKAVISDKSIKWLKFVDLMGGKESKTFRYWRNFMKEHGNWFEIVKTVHHSKLGEYQKSAYQMNNSVPSTDRSILQSVANCSIEYYNLLKNNDAEYLKYLEMMKNRFNINEVLLAMVGWNSDFTKTELFREKKSKDLNKLKNEMMAGRLWQKADNLTIMDNPISMLLTAVGDKAPLNEECFSVMADGVQCYTPKFKDGERLAAFRNPHNSPNNIIHLYNVYPEKLLKYFPDIGENIIVFNAIGTDTQARLNSQDCDSDFVYVTNQSELAELARIAYVEYPTIINAVEEKGVSEYHFCPEDFAKMDNAISAAQISIGVSTDLAQMALSYYYAGKMKSRELEDIFIILSVIGQISIDLAKKNFDINVVNEINRIKRLSCMKSGLVPRFMADAKKIKNPKKKYSEGTVQRMNCPMDIMAEIMEEETIQYPDRVSRMLLRDLFDKDLKKIKADNRKIDNLVELVRGYNDTMKDIRTDYGLDEEDKAYYELKNRVLDKTLKKFGRIDKDGNTNLDQIVVVHLTLMAMRDSNSDVRNTILNFLYQMAPELFLKCFVKNEQK
;
A
#
# COMPACT_ATOMS: atom_id res chain seq x y z
N MET A 1 38.51 -18.58 -10.04
CA MET A 1 37.78 -19.26 -8.96
C MET A 1 36.36 -19.42 -9.45
N ILE A 2 36.02 -20.60 -9.98
CA ILE A 2 34.68 -20.89 -10.56
C ILE A 2 33.73 -21.06 -9.37
N ILE A 3 32.93 -20.06 -9.12
CA ILE A 3 31.79 -20.18 -8.18
C ILE A 3 30.77 -21.02 -8.93
N ILE A 4 30.66 -22.29 -8.59
CA ILE A 4 29.57 -23.16 -9.02
C ILE A 4 28.27 -22.49 -8.52
N ALA A 5 27.54 -21.85 -9.43
CA ALA A 5 26.22 -21.36 -9.18
C ALA A 5 25.35 -22.56 -8.72
N LYS A 6 25.10 -22.68 -7.42
CA LYS A 6 24.10 -23.63 -6.93
C LYS A 6 22.79 -23.27 -7.60
N THR A 7 22.34 -24.10 -8.49
CA THR A 7 21.08 -23.96 -9.24
C THR A 7 19.97 -23.65 -8.23
N ILE A 8 19.36 -22.49 -8.35
CA ILE A 8 18.21 -22.14 -7.53
C ILE A 8 17.12 -23.12 -7.91
N ASN A 9 16.59 -23.83 -6.93
CA ASN A 9 15.54 -24.79 -7.20
C ASN A 9 14.17 -24.08 -7.25
N TYR A 10 13.79 -23.62 -8.44
CA TYR A 10 12.50 -22.97 -8.69
C TYR A 10 11.31 -23.93 -8.72
N THR A 11 11.55 -25.24 -8.73
CA THR A 11 10.50 -26.27 -8.66
C THR A 11 10.05 -26.56 -7.24
N GLN A 12 10.67 -25.99 -6.23
CA GLN A 12 10.25 -26.12 -4.84
C GLN A 12 8.92 -25.41 -4.61
N GLU A 13 7.96 -26.05 -3.95
CA GLU A 13 6.61 -25.53 -3.79
C GLU A 13 6.58 -24.12 -3.16
N GLN A 14 7.34 -23.86 -2.11
CA GLN A 14 7.42 -22.53 -1.49
C GLN A 14 8.71 -22.35 -0.69
N SER A 15 9.23 -21.10 -0.63
CA SER A 15 10.44 -20.71 0.14
C SER A 15 10.14 -19.54 1.10
N ILE A 16 9.11 -19.69 1.93
CA ILE A 16 8.72 -18.68 2.92
C ILE A 16 9.70 -18.71 4.10
N ILE A 17 10.28 -17.56 4.44
CA ILE A 17 11.19 -17.41 5.56
C ILE A 17 10.46 -16.77 6.73
N CYS A 18 10.22 -17.58 7.80
CA CYS A 18 9.70 -17.05 9.06
C CYS A 18 10.85 -16.52 9.91
N MET A 19 10.70 -15.31 10.43
CA MET A 19 11.70 -14.63 11.25
C MET A 19 11.10 -14.00 12.49
N LYS A 20 11.95 -13.60 13.43
CA LYS A 20 11.54 -12.76 14.55
C LYS A 20 11.39 -11.31 14.10
N ALA A 21 10.35 -10.67 14.57
CA ALA A 21 10.16 -9.23 14.50
C ALA A 21 10.35 -8.64 15.90
N VAL A 22 11.19 -7.64 16.01
CA VAL A 22 11.59 -7.03 17.27
C VAL A 22 11.29 -5.55 17.22
N GLU A 23 10.57 -5.06 18.22
CA GLU A 23 10.49 -3.63 18.50
C GLU A 23 11.54 -3.31 19.55
N ILE A 24 12.63 -2.66 19.12
CA ILE A 24 13.74 -2.38 19.99
C ILE A 24 13.64 -0.95 20.51
N THR A 25 13.49 -0.87 21.82
CA THR A 25 13.59 0.37 22.58
C THR A 25 14.82 0.35 23.49
N ASP A 26 15.63 -0.68 23.40
CA ASP A 26 16.38 -1.28 24.49
C ASP A 26 17.69 -0.57 24.84
N ILE A 27 18.48 -0.16 23.82
CA ILE A 27 19.85 0.29 24.11
C ILE A 27 19.90 1.69 24.74
N TYR A 28 19.02 2.58 24.32
CA TYR A 28 18.95 3.93 24.89
C TYR A 28 18.32 3.93 26.28
N LEU A 29 17.36 3.07 26.53
CA LEU A 29 16.72 2.96 27.85
C LEU A 29 17.68 2.34 28.86
N GLN A 30 18.55 1.42 28.47
CA GLN A 30 19.60 0.88 29.35
C GLN A 30 20.63 1.94 29.79
N SER A 31 20.89 2.94 28.98
CA SER A 31 21.79 4.05 29.33
C SER A 31 21.18 5.02 30.33
N PHE A 32 19.86 5.06 30.44
CA PHE A 32 19.10 5.88 31.38
C PHE A 32 18.65 5.11 32.64
N ALA A 33 18.68 3.79 32.63
CA ALA A 33 18.47 2.99 33.84
C ALA A 33 19.63 3.25 34.79
N ASP A 34 19.36 3.99 35.85
CA ASP A 34 20.33 4.22 36.92
C ASP A 34 20.75 2.87 37.49
N LYS A 35 21.99 2.48 37.26
CA LYS A 35 22.57 1.18 37.69
C LYS A 35 22.47 0.94 39.19
N ASN A 36 22.08 1.93 39.97
CA ASN A 36 22.03 1.92 41.42
C ASN A 36 20.64 1.74 42.03
N THR A 37 19.60 1.68 41.24
CA THR A 37 18.24 1.46 41.77
C THR A 37 17.63 0.20 41.17
N ASN A 38 17.25 -0.76 42.03
CA ASN A 38 16.43 -1.95 41.70
C ASN A 38 14.97 -1.57 41.26
N LYS A 39 14.75 -0.41 40.68
CA LYS A 39 13.45 0.08 40.27
C LYS A 39 13.16 -0.41 38.87
N LYS A 40 12.02 -1.07 38.63
CA LYS A 40 11.52 -1.43 37.34
C LYS A 40 11.11 -0.16 36.57
N ILE A 41 11.59 0.04 35.38
CA ILE A 41 11.26 1.15 34.50
C ILE A 41 10.20 0.67 33.51
N GLN A 42 9.20 1.50 33.24
CA GLN A 42 8.18 1.24 32.21
C GLN A 42 8.32 2.23 31.06
N TYR A 43 8.13 1.78 29.85
CA TYR A 43 8.10 2.64 28.66
C TYR A 43 6.74 2.57 27.94
N LYS A 44 6.41 3.60 27.19
CA LYS A 44 5.11 3.75 26.54
C LYS A 44 5.28 3.73 25.02
N ILE A 45 4.58 2.79 24.35
CA ILE A 45 4.46 2.73 22.91
C ILE A 45 2.97 2.66 22.55
N ASN A 46 2.51 3.51 21.62
CA ASN A 46 1.11 3.53 21.17
C ASN A 46 0.10 3.53 22.33
N ASP A 47 0.31 4.42 23.30
CA ASP A 47 -0.52 4.57 24.51
C ASP A 47 -0.58 3.37 25.46
N LYS A 48 0.21 2.33 25.24
CA LYS A 48 0.38 1.21 26.17
C LYS A 48 1.70 1.30 26.91
N TRP A 49 1.69 1.00 28.21
CA TRP A 49 2.87 0.89 29.03
C TRP A 49 3.41 -0.54 29.01
N PHE A 50 4.71 -0.69 28.93
CA PHE A 50 5.44 -1.95 28.93
C PHE A 50 6.52 -1.90 30.01
N ASP A 51 6.77 -3.04 30.65
CA ASP A 51 7.92 -3.18 31.56
C ASP A 51 9.22 -3.17 30.75
N PHE A 52 10.26 -2.65 31.35
CA PHE A 52 11.56 -2.43 30.70
C PHE A 52 12.31 -3.71 30.31
N ASP A 53 11.92 -4.87 30.83
CA ASP A 53 12.60 -6.16 30.61
C ASP A 53 12.36 -6.75 29.21
N GLY A 54 11.67 -6.06 28.31
CA GLY A 54 11.16 -6.71 27.12
C GLY A 54 11.36 -6.02 25.79
N ILE A 55 12.21 -6.60 24.99
CA ILE A 55 12.07 -6.55 23.55
C ILE A 55 10.68 -7.15 23.22
N ARG A 56 9.79 -6.36 22.64
CA ARG A 56 8.51 -6.90 22.17
C ARG A 56 8.75 -7.76 20.96
N GLU A 57 8.69 -9.07 21.15
CA GLU A 57 8.91 -10.04 20.10
C GLU A 57 7.62 -10.40 19.37
N ARG A 58 7.71 -10.49 18.07
CA ARG A 58 6.65 -10.94 17.18
C ARG A 58 7.21 -11.89 16.12
N GLN A 59 6.32 -12.44 15.29
CA GLN A 59 6.70 -13.19 14.12
C GLN A 59 6.47 -12.33 12.88
N ALA A 60 7.41 -12.41 11.94
CA ALA A 60 7.29 -11.86 10.61
C ALA A 60 7.64 -12.93 9.58
N VAL A 61 7.30 -12.66 8.35
CA VAL A 61 7.64 -13.53 7.22
C VAL A 61 8.22 -12.72 6.09
N LEU A 62 9.22 -13.28 5.44
CA LEU A 62 9.64 -12.87 4.11
C LEU A 62 8.94 -13.84 3.14
N PRO A 63 8.12 -13.31 2.19
CA PRO A 63 7.31 -14.14 1.31
C PRO A 63 8.17 -14.97 0.35
N ASP A 64 7.56 -15.96 -0.30
CA ASP A 64 8.18 -16.66 -1.41
C ASP A 64 8.52 -15.66 -2.52
N SER A 65 9.78 -15.61 -2.91
CA SER A 65 10.35 -14.65 -3.85
C SER A 65 11.67 -15.17 -4.43
N LEU A 66 12.19 -14.54 -5.48
CA LEU A 66 13.52 -14.89 -6.01
C LEU A 66 14.58 -14.84 -4.91
N PHE A 67 14.55 -13.82 -4.06
CA PHE A 67 15.50 -13.67 -2.95
C PHE A 67 15.34 -14.76 -1.89
N SER A 68 14.11 -15.05 -1.44
CA SER A 68 13.88 -16.08 -0.43
C SER A 68 14.30 -17.47 -0.95
N ARG A 69 14.04 -17.77 -2.22
CA ARG A 69 14.49 -19.03 -2.87
C ARG A 69 16.00 -19.12 -2.97
N TYR A 70 16.68 -18.03 -3.33
CA TYR A 70 18.13 -17.98 -3.39
C TYR A 70 18.78 -18.22 -2.02
N MET A 71 18.23 -17.62 -0.97
CA MET A 71 18.78 -17.73 0.38
C MET A 71 18.43 -19.03 1.10
N TYR A 72 17.32 -19.67 0.75
CA TYR A 72 16.68 -20.73 1.52
C TYR A 72 17.62 -21.87 1.93
N SER A 73 18.48 -22.35 1.02
CA SER A 73 19.43 -23.43 1.28
C SER A 73 20.56 -23.07 2.27
N SER A 74 20.74 -21.78 2.56
CA SER A 74 21.78 -21.27 3.48
C SER A 74 21.25 -20.96 4.87
N LEU A 75 19.93 -21.14 5.09
CA LEU A 75 19.28 -20.73 6.33
C LEU A 75 19.27 -21.84 7.37
N THR A 76 19.39 -21.43 8.63
CA THR A 76 19.33 -22.31 9.80
C THR A 76 18.03 -22.13 10.54
N ARG A 77 17.23 -23.19 10.65
CA ARG A 77 16.00 -23.19 11.43
C ARG A 77 16.30 -23.43 12.90
N ILE A 78 15.63 -22.69 13.78
CA ILE A 78 15.70 -22.94 15.23
C ILE A 78 15.05 -24.30 15.52
N LYS A 79 15.70 -25.15 16.31
CA LYS A 79 15.21 -26.47 16.69
C LYS A 79 13.81 -26.39 17.29
N ASN A 80 12.90 -27.25 16.82
CA ASN A 80 11.48 -27.29 17.21
C ASN A 80 10.68 -25.99 16.92
N SER A 81 11.15 -25.17 15.99
CA SER A 81 10.48 -23.92 15.59
C SER A 81 10.44 -23.81 14.08
N ASP A 82 9.50 -23.03 13.55
CA ASP A 82 9.45 -22.67 12.13
C ASP A 82 10.32 -21.45 11.81
N ILE A 83 10.91 -20.84 12.83
CA ILE A 83 11.67 -19.59 12.71
C ILE A 83 13.09 -19.88 12.27
N TYR A 84 13.55 -19.13 11.27
CA TYR A 84 14.94 -19.09 10.85
C TYR A 84 15.70 -18.07 11.70
N SER A 85 16.88 -18.46 12.17
CA SER A 85 17.75 -17.63 13.02
C SER A 85 18.68 -16.70 12.26
N ASN A 86 18.46 -16.54 10.93
CA ASN A 86 19.37 -15.77 10.08
C ASN A 86 18.81 -14.40 9.69
N PHE A 87 17.53 -14.13 9.98
CA PHE A 87 16.88 -12.86 9.71
C PHE A 87 16.20 -12.31 10.94
N LEU A 88 16.21 -11.00 11.06
CA LEU A 88 15.56 -10.23 12.10
C LEU A 88 14.88 -9.02 11.50
N THR A 89 13.62 -8.80 11.80
CA THR A 89 12.93 -7.56 11.43
C THR A 89 12.96 -6.61 12.62
N VAL A 90 13.41 -5.38 12.40
CA VAL A 90 13.55 -4.35 13.42
C VAL A 90 12.71 -3.14 13.09
N ARG A 91 11.93 -2.69 14.05
CA ARG A 91 11.08 -1.51 13.93
C ARG A 91 11.62 -0.37 14.80
N THR A 92 11.78 0.82 14.19
CA THR A 92 12.30 2.02 14.84
C THR A 92 11.36 3.24 14.67
N SER A 93 10.08 3.04 14.37
CA SER A 93 9.15 4.12 13.99
C SER A 93 8.48 4.85 15.15
N TYR A 94 8.87 4.60 16.40
CA TYR A 94 8.22 5.16 17.58
C TYR A 94 9.11 6.14 18.32
N ASN A 95 8.50 7.22 18.81
CA ASN A 95 9.04 7.99 19.92
C ASN A 95 8.73 7.24 21.21
N VAL A 96 9.71 6.98 22.03
CA VAL A 96 9.59 6.27 23.28
C VAL A 96 9.65 7.26 24.43
N THR A 97 8.62 7.24 25.28
CA THR A 97 8.66 7.92 26.58
C THR A 97 8.63 6.87 27.67
N TYR A 98 9.35 7.05 28.74
CA TYR A 98 9.35 6.14 29.88
C TYR A 98 8.94 6.86 31.19
N ARG A 99 8.54 6.10 32.19
CA ARG A 99 8.33 6.58 33.58
C ARG A 99 8.89 5.56 34.56
N ASP A 100 9.26 6.04 35.76
CA ASP A 100 9.64 5.17 36.82
C ASP A 100 8.43 4.56 37.55
N HIS A 101 8.69 3.74 38.57
CA HIS A 101 7.68 3.05 39.34
C HIS A 101 6.79 3.98 40.20
N GLU A 102 7.26 5.22 40.46
CA GLU A 102 6.51 6.21 41.23
C GLU A 102 5.49 6.97 40.36
N GLY A 103 5.48 6.69 39.05
CA GLY A 103 4.52 7.27 38.12
C GLY A 103 4.95 8.60 37.51
N ASP A 104 6.13 9.10 37.88
CA ASP A 104 6.68 10.32 37.30
C ASP A 104 7.15 10.08 35.89
N LYS A 105 6.70 10.97 34.98
CA LYS A 105 7.19 10.99 33.62
C LYS A 105 8.63 11.49 33.62
N LYS A 106 9.58 10.57 33.66
CA LYS A 106 10.97 10.91 33.37
C LYS A 106 11.23 10.56 31.93
N GLY A 107 11.80 11.47 31.17
CA GLY A 107 12.42 11.02 30.07
C GLY A 107 12.67 11.91 28.87
N VAL A 108 13.80 11.66 28.30
CA VAL A 108 14.15 12.11 26.96
C VAL A 108 13.43 11.20 25.97
N PRO A 109 12.59 11.73 25.06
CA PRO A 109 12.02 10.90 24.00
C PRO A 109 13.18 10.40 23.13
N VAL A 110 13.34 9.09 23.05
CA VAL A 110 14.29 8.47 22.11
C VAL A 110 13.69 8.53 20.73
N SER A 111 14.32 9.23 19.80
CA SER A 111 13.83 9.32 18.43
C SER A 111 14.13 8.03 17.66
N CYS A 112 13.24 7.68 16.72
CA CYS A 112 13.49 6.55 15.82
C CYS A 112 14.71 6.80 14.92
N ASN A 113 15.06 8.06 14.67
CA ASN A 113 16.24 8.43 13.89
C ASN A 113 17.54 8.07 14.60
N ASP A 114 17.63 8.34 15.90
CA ASP A 114 18.82 8.04 16.69
C ASP A 114 19.04 6.53 16.81
N LEU A 115 17.95 5.78 17.07
CA LEU A 115 18.00 4.32 17.11
C LEU A 115 18.44 3.73 15.77
N ARG A 116 17.92 4.25 14.66
CA ARG A 116 18.31 3.76 13.33
C ARG A 116 19.76 4.04 13.03
N ASN A 117 20.25 5.26 13.32
CA ASN A 117 21.66 5.62 13.14
C ASN A 117 22.57 4.63 13.87
N GLN A 118 22.26 4.33 15.12
CA GLN A 118 23.04 3.40 15.92
C GLN A 118 23.02 1.98 15.34
N TYR A 119 21.83 1.43 15.06
CA TYR A 119 21.72 0.04 14.56
C TYR A 119 22.31 -0.16 13.16
N TYR A 120 22.31 0.86 12.32
CA TYR A 120 22.95 0.76 11.01
C TYR A 120 24.48 0.76 11.12
N LYS A 121 25.03 1.44 12.13
CA LYS A 121 26.46 1.49 12.39
C LYS A 121 26.97 0.25 13.13
N ASP A 122 26.32 -0.09 14.23
CA ASP A 122 26.83 -1.07 15.20
C ASP A 122 26.22 -2.47 15.02
N GLY A 123 25.19 -2.62 14.18
CA GLY A 123 24.41 -3.86 14.10
C GLY A 123 23.59 -4.13 15.37
N ILE A 124 23.14 -5.36 15.52
CA ILE A 124 22.28 -5.80 16.63
C ILE A 124 22.67 -7.21 17.06
N ASP A 125 22.99 -7.39 18.33
CA ASP A 125 23.11 -8.71 18.93
C ASP A 125 21.74 -9.20 19.42
N TYR A 126 21.32 -10.36 18.94
CA TYR A 126 20.04 -10.94 19.32
C TYR A 126 20.19 -12.39 19.75
N THR A 127 19.55 -12.72 20.88
CA THR A 127 19.57 -14.07 21.49
C THR A 127 18.24 -14.79 21.29
N PHE A 128 18.26 -15.83 20.48
CA PHE A 128 17.12 -16.75 20.32
C PHE A 128 17.07 -17.75 21.44
N ILE A 129 15.91 -17.93 22.04
CA ILE A 129 15.65 -18.98 23.02
C ILE A 129 15.24 -20.25 22.28
N VAL A 130 15.98 -21.33 22.47
CA VAL A 130 15.65 -22.67 21.94
C VAL A 130 14.82 -23.43 22.96
N ARG A 131 13.66 -23.92 22.51
CA ARG A 131 12.70 -24.63 23.36
C ARG A 131 12.54 -26.08 22.94
N ASN A 132 12.27 -26.98 23.92
CA ASN A 132 11.89 -28.35 23.62
C ASN A 132 10.42 -28.43 23.14
N ARG A 133 9.94 -29.64 22.84
CA ARG A 133 8.54 -29.83 22.39
C ARG A 133 7.51 -29.52 23.48
N LYS A 134 7.92 -29.47 24.76
CA LYS A 134 7.07 -29.06 25.89
C LYS A 134 7.04 -27.55 26.13
N GLY A 135 7.85 -26.76 25.39
CA GLY A 135 7.96 -25.31 25.56
C GLY A 135 9.04 -24.86 26.56
N GLU A 136 9.76 -25.79 27.19
CA GLU A 136 10.82 -25.49 28.16
C GLU A 136 12.08 -25.04 27.42
N GLU A 137 12.80 -24.06 27.99
CA GLU A 137 14.09 -23.59 27.47
C GLU A 137 15.16 -24.66 27.60
N ILE A 138 15.83 -24.98 26.48
CA ILE A 138 16.91 -25.98 26.41
C ILE A 138 18.22 -25.38 25.91
N GLY A 139 18.25 -24.10 25.58
CA GLY A 139 19.46 -23.42 25.13
C GLY A 139 19.19 -22.03 24.54
N LYS A 140 20.28 -21.33 24.26
CA LYS A 140 20.30 -19.98 23.67
C LYS A 140 21.23 -19.92 22.49
N ILE A 141 20.88 -19.15 21.46
CA ILE A 141 21.72 -18.90 20.27
C ILE A 141 21.80 -17.38 20.11
N THR A 142 22.96 -16.81 20.34
CA THR A 142 23.21 -15.38 20.11
C THR A 142 23.88 -15.20 18.74
N LYS A 143 23.39 -14.25 17.95
CA LYS A 143 23.93 -13.90 16.64
C LYS A 143 24.01 -12.39 16.49
N HIS A 144 24.99 -11.95 15.74
CA HIS A 144 25.12 -10.57 15.31
C HIS A 144 24.42 -10.34 13.98
N PHE A 145 23.62 -9.26 13.89
CA PHE A 145 22.82 -8.91 12.71
C PHE A 145 23.22 -7.52 12.22
N VAL A 146 23.37 -7.42 10.90
CA VAL A 146 23.63 -6.15 10.21
C VAL A 146 22.46 -5.77 9.33
N MET A 147 22.26 -4.48 9.08
CA MET A 147 21.18 -3.98 8.25
C MET A 147 21.33 -4.47 6.81
N LEU A 148 20.30 -5.10 6.25
CA LEU A 148 20.27 -5.57 4.87
C LEU A 148 19.46 -4.63 3.97
N MET A 149 18.22 -4.36 4.35
CA MET A 149 17.29 -3.54 3.57
C MET A 149 16.13 -3.06 4.43
N ARG A 150 15.47 -1.98 4.02
CA ARG A 150 14.17 -1.63 4.57
C ARG A 150 13.11 -2.66 4.17
N ASN A 151 12.10 -2.87 5.01
CA ASN A 151 10.97 -3.72 4.65
C ASN A 151 10.03 -2.97 3.70
N PRO A 152 9.88 -3.38 2.41
CA PRO A 152 9.08 -2.64 1.44
C PRO A 152 7.61 -2.49 1.86
N SER A 153 7.02 -3.52 2.45
CA SER A 153 5.61 -3.52 2.87
C SER A 153 5.34 -2.68 4.13
N LYS A 154 6.39 -2.35 4.91
CA LYS A 154 6.27 -1.62 6.18
C LYS A 154 7.19 -0.41 6.32
N ALA A 155 7.61 0.16 5.20
CA ALA A 155 8.45 1.35 5.19
C ALA A 155 7.83 2.53 5.99
N LYS A 156 6.50 2.69 5.94
CA LYS A 156 5.75 3.67 6.76
C LYS A 156 5.95 3.53 8.27
N LYS A 157 6.28 2.32 8.71
CA LYS A 157 6.50 2.03 10.14
C LYS A 157 7.98 2.02 10.48
N GLY A 158 8.84 2.43 9.56
CA GLY A 158 10.29 2.45 9.73
C GLY A 158 10.90 1.07 9.97
N GLU A 159 10.25 0.00 9.48
CA GLU A 159 10.71 -1.37 9.68
C GLU A 159 11.80 -1.75 8.70
N CYS A 160 12.89 -2.32 9.20
CA CYS A 160 14.04 -2.77 8.43
C CYS A 160 14.30 -4.26 8.65
N ILE A 161 14.86 -4.91 7.65
CA ILE A 161 15.28 -6.31 7.69
C ILE A 161 16.77 -6.36 7.90
N PHE A 162 17.17 -7.04 8.95
CA PHE A 162 18.56 -7.33 9.31
C PHE A 162 18.85 -8.80 8.99
N ILE A 163 20.08 -9.08 8.63
CA ILE A 163 20.58 -10.42 8.33
C ILE A 163 21.79 -10.74 9.19
N GLU A 164 21.96 -12.00 9.55
CA GLU A 164 23.20 -12.49 10.18
C GLU A 164 24.42 -12.07 9.37
N GLU A 165 25.40 -11.44 9.99
CA GLU A 165 26.55 -10.84 9.33
C GLU A 165 27.26 -11.80 8.38
N SER A 166 27.40 -13.08 8.76
CA SER A 166 28.03 -14.12 7.95
C SER A 166 27.37 -14.34 6.57
N LEU A 167 26.08 -14.00 6.44
CA LEU A 167 25.31 -14.14 5.19
C LEU A 167 25.14 -12.81 4.44
N PHE A 168 25.56 -11.69 5.02
CA PHE A 168 25.31 -10.38 4.44
C PHE A 168 25.85 -10.21 3.03
N LEU A 169 27.11 -10.53 2.79
CA LEU A 169 27.72 -10.35 1.46
C LEU A 169 27.05 -11.22 0.40
N LYS A 170 26.63 -12.44 0.76
CA LYS A 170 25.89 -13.30 -0.15
C LYS A 170 24.55 -12.68 -0.53
N ALA A 171 23.80 -12.19 0.46
CA ALA A 171 22.48 -11.59 0.28
C ALA A 171 22.55 -10.28 -0.52
N ILE A 172 23.43 -9.34 -0.10
CA ILE A 172 23.50 -8.01 -0.72
C ILE A 172 23.99 -8.07 -2.17
N ARG A 173 24.91 -8.97 -2.49
CA ARG A 173 25.38 -9.17 -3.88
C ARG A 173 24.30 -9.70 -4.79
N PHE A 174 23.45 -10.60 -4.30
CA PHE A 174 22.30 -11.07 -5.06
C PHE A 174 21.27 -9.94 -5.26
N LEU A 175 20.92 -9.22 -4.20
CA LEU A 175 19.94 -8.13 -4.24
C LEU A 175 20.38 -6.96 -5.13
N THR A 176 21.67 -6.61 -5.08
CA THR A 176 22.22 -5.43 -5.77
C THR A 176 22.99 -5.75 -7.04
N MET A 177 23.09 -7.03 -7.42
CA MET A 177 23.92 -7.47 -8.58
C MET A 177 25.36 -6.98 -8.48
N GLY A 178 25.93 -6.88 -7.25
CA GLY A 178 27.28 -6.38 -7.03
C GLY A 178 27.44 -4.86 -7.09
N LEU A 179 26.38 -4.09 -7.25
CA LEU A 179 26.43 -2.62 -7.23
C LEU A 179 26.90 -2.10 -5.86
N TYR A 180 26.50 -2.78 -4.77
CA TYR A 180 26.96 -2.49 -3.42
C TYR A 180 28.50 -2.52 -3.31
N ASP A 181 29.12 -3.59 -3.83
CA ASP A 181 30.59 -3.73 -3.77
C ASP A 181 31.28 -2.60 -4.56
N LYS A 182 30.74 -2.21 -5.72
CA LYS A 182 31.30 -1.13 -6.54
C LYS A 182 31.20 0.24 -5.87
N MET A 183 30.07 0.55 -5.28
CA MET A 183 29.89 1.81 -4.53
C MET A 183 30.83 1.85 -3.32
N LYS A 184 30.94 0.73 -2.61
CA LYS A 184 31.86 0.60 -1.46
C LYS A 184 33.31 0.82 -1.86
N GLU A 185 33.78 0.14 -2.92
CA GLU A 185 35.14 0.29 -3.44
C GLU A 185 35.46 1.74 -3.85
N GLN A 186 34.54 2.40 -4.55
CA GLN A 186 34.72 3.79 -4.96
C GLN A 186 34.74 4.74 -3.76
N TYR A 187 33.88 4.52 -2.77
CA TYR A 187 33.82 5.32 -1.55
C TYR A 187 35.09 5.15 -0.71
N GLU A 188 35.62 3.94 -0.57
CA GLU A 188 36.88 3.68 0.13
C GLU A 188 38.06 4.39 -0.53
N ASN A 189 38.07 4.53 -1.87
CA ASN A 189 39.11 5.24 -2.61
C ASN A 189 38.89 6.78 -2.63
N ALA A 190 37.66 7.26 -2.53
CA ALA A 190 37.28 8.67 -2.56
C ALA A 190 36.08 8.92 -1.64
N PRO A 191 36.28 9.18 -0.33
CA PRO A 191 35.18 9.28 0.67
C PRO A 191 34.18 10.42 0.45
N ASP A 192 34.58 11.43 -0.33
CA ASP A 192 33.66 12.54 -0.69
C ASP A 192 32.71 12.20 -1.84
N THR A 193 32.79 11.00 -2.41
CA THR A 193 31.94 10.57 -3.51
C THR A 193 30.52 10.32 -3.03
N LEU A 194 29.55 10.91 -3.73
CA LEU A 194 28.13 10.71 -3.49
C LEU A 194 27.55 9.69 -4.48
N PHE A 195 26.56 8.94 -4.03
CA PHE A 195 25.95 7.86 -4.80
C PHE A 195 24.42 7.91 -4.72
N ASN A 196 23.75 7.44 -5.78
CA ASN A 196 22.31 7.18 -5.80
C ASN A 196 21.97 5.90 -5.00
N ILE A 197 22.25 5.90 -3.69
CA ILE A 197 21.92 4.76 -2.82
C ILE A 197 20.39 4.58 -2.65
N VAL A 198 19.62 5.63 -2.83
CA VAL A 198 18.16 5.58 -2.78
C VAL A 198 17.61 4.71 -3.90
N GLY A 199 18.11 4.92 -5.13
CA GLY A 199 17.75 4.09 -6.28
C GLY A 199 18.14 2.64 -6.07
N MET A 200 19.39 2.37 -5.63
CA MET A 200 19.83 1.03 -5.30
C MET A 200 18.90 0.38 -4.26
N SER A 201 18.65 1.05 -3.13
CA SER A 201 17.78 0.57 -2.05
C SER A 201 16.33 0.34 -2.50
N ALA A 202 15.81 1.12 -3.45
CA ALA A 202 14.47 0.94 -3.99
C ALA A 202 14.39 -0.29 -4.90
N TYR A 203 15.34 -0.45 -5.83
CA TYR A 203 15.26 -1.49 -6.85
C TYR A 203 15.77 -2.86 -6.40
N GLN A 204 16.64 -2.94 -5.39
CA GLN A 204 17.03 -4.22 -4.78
C GLN A 204 15.83 -4.98 -4.21
N THR A 205 14.78 -4.28 -3.79
CA THR A 205 13.58 -4.90 -3.22
C THR A 205 12.67 -5.55 -4.26
N LEU A 206 12.90 -5.34 -5.56
CA LEU A 206 12.09 -5.93 -6.62
C LEU A 206 12.16 -7.47 -6.66
N THR A 207 13.23 -8.06 -6.16
CA THR A 207 13.39 -9.52 -6.04
C THR A 207 12.88 -10.09 -4.71
N THR A 208 12.30 -9.25 -3.86
CA THR A 208 11.69 -9.64 -2.57
C THR A 208 10.19 -9.53 -2.58
N ALA A 209 9.59 -9.17 -3.71
CA ALA A 209 8.14 -9.13 -3.88
C ALA A 209 7.56 -10.55 -3.72
N ALA A 210 6.32 -10.65 -3.23
CA ALA A 210 5.68 -11.96 -3.13
C ALA A 210 5.33 -12.49 -4.54
N ALA A 211 5.89 -13.62 -4.93
CA ALA A 211 5.58 -14.34 -6.16
C ALA A 211 4.24 -15.08 -6.01
N GLY A 212 3.13 -14.33 -5.89
CA GLY A 212 1.83 -14.92 -5.56
C GLY A 212 1.26 -15.82 -6.62
N ASP A 213 1.60 -15.55 -7.89
CA ASP A 213 1.09 -16.28 -9.05
C ASP A 213 2.21 -17.07 -9.76
N GLY A 214 3.37 -17.24 -9.09
CA GLY A 214 4.45 -18.10 -9.55
C GLY A 214 5.62 -17.37 -10.20
N TYR A 215 6.27 -18.09 -11.12
CA TYR A 215 7.49 -17.64 -11.81
C TYR A 215 7.42 -17.97 -13.29
N ILE A 216 7.99 -17.11 -14.11
CA ILE A 216 8.14 -17.33 -15.55
C ILE A 216 9.61 -17.21 -15.97
N GLN A 217 10.03 -18.04 -16.91
CA GLN A 217 11.36 -18.00 -17.49
C GLN A 217 11.30 -17.47 -18.93
N ILE A 218 11.92 -16.33 -19.20
CA ILE A 218 11.96 -15.73 -20.53
C ILE A 218 13.42 -15.45 -20.91
N PRO A 219 13.99 -16.21 -21.88
CA PRO A 219 15.34 -15.92 -22.35
C PRO A 219 15.43 -14.51 -22.92
N LEU A 220 16.43 -13.74 -22.50
CA LEU A 220 16.57 -12.34 -22.92
C LEU A 220 16.82 -12.15 -24.43
N ASN A 221 17.17 -13.21 -25.14
CA ASN A 221 17.26 -13.17 -26.60
C ASN A 221 15.87 -13.24 -27.28
N ASN A 222 14.84 -13.57 -26.55
CA ASN A 222 13.44 -13.55 -27.01
C ASN A 222 12.69 -12.27 -26.61
N ILE A 223 13.41 -11.32 -25.99
CA ILE A 223 12.85 -10.03 -25.58
C ILE A 223 13.44 -8.93 -26.44
N LEU A 224 12.61 -8.24 -27.21
CA LEU A 224 12.96 -7.01 -27.92
C LEU A 224 12.84 -5.83 -26.94
N ILE A 225 13.87 -5.00 -26.90
CA ILE A 225 13.90 -3.81 -26.03
C ILE A 225 13.87 -2.57 -26.94
N ILE A 226 12.79 -1.81 -26.85
CA ILE A 226 12.64 -0.57 -27.60
C ILE A 226 12.87 0.63 -26.68
N LYS A 227 13.31 1.73 -27.25
CA LYS A 227 13.40 2.99 -26.51
C LYS A 227 12.01 3.59 -26.38
N ASP A 228 11.67 4.02 -25.17
CA ASP A 228 10.42 4.72 -24.90
C ASP A 228 10.34 6.05 -25.65
N ARG A 229 9.12 6.54 -25.86
CA ARG A 229 8.87 7.77 -26.62
C ARG A 229 8.10 8.77 -25.76
N GLU A 230 8.54 9.99 -25.78
CA GLU A 230 7.81 11.13 -25.26
C GLU A 230 7.03 11.78 -26.40
N VAL A 231 5.77 12.09 -26.14
CA VAL A 231 4.86 12.79 -27.04
C VAL A 231 4.20 13.95 -26.30
N LEU A 232 3.85 15.00 -26.99
CA LEU A 232 3.09 16.11 -26.40
C LEU A 232 1.59 15.90 -26.65
N SER A 233 0.78 16.36 -25.72
CA SER A 233 -0.67 16.46 -25.91
C SER A 233 -0.99 17.57 -26.92
N ASP A 234 -2.22 17.59 -27.42
CA ASP A 234 -2.76 18.79 -28.00
C ASP A 234 -2.81 19.91 -26.95
N PRO A 235 -2.79 21.21 -27.36
CA PRO A 235 -2.91 22.33 -26.43
C PRO A 235 -4.20 22.25 -25.62
N MET A 236 -4.09 22.29 -24.28
CA MET A 236 -5.24 22.17 -23.37
C MET A 236 -5.10 23.00 -22.11
N LYS A 237 -6.20 23.10 -21.35
CA LYS A 237 -6.22 23.83 -20.07
C LYS A 237 -5.36 23.12 -19.02
N ALA A 238 -4.42 23.84 -18.45
CA ALA A 238 -3.54 23.35 -17.40
C ALA A 238 -3.47 24.29 -16.19
N ALA A 239 -3.31 23.71 -15.01
CA ALA A 239 -2.96 24.39 -13.77
C ALA A 239 -1.52 24.01 -13.39
N VAL A 240 -0.59 24.85 -13.76
CA VAL A 240 0.85 24.60 -13.61
C VAL A 240 1.30 25.07 -12.24
N VAL A 241 1.75 24.14 -11.40
CA VAL A 241 2.29 24.44 -10.08
C VAL A 241 3.80 24.58 -10.17
N LYS A 242 4.31 25.72 -9.78
CA LYS A 242 5.76 26.00 -9.74
C LYS A 242 6.19 26.64 -8.43
N SER A 243 7.46 26.50 -8.08
CA SER A 243 8.05 27.16 -6.95
C SER A 243 8.47 28.57 -7.31
N VAL A 244 8.19 29.53 -6.44
CA VAL A 244 8.61 30.92 -6.60
C VAL A 244 9.33 31.39 -5.34
N PRO A 245 10.39 32.21 -5.47
CA PRO A 245 11.07 32.79 -4.32
C PRO A 245 10.17 33.84 -3.67
N VAL A 246 10.09 33.77 -2.36
CA VAL A 246 9.41 34.77 -1.54
C VAL A 246 10.37 35.22 -0.45
N GLN A 247 10.48 36.53 -0.29
CA GLN A 247 11.35 37.12 0.71
C GLN A 247 10.61 37.14 2.05
N TYR A 248 11.22 36.59 3.06
CA TYR A 248 10.79 36.63 4.45
C TYR A 248 11.78 37.47 5.24
N ARG A 249 11.30 38.15 6.25
CA ARG A 249 12.16 38.84 7.20
C ARG A 249 12.43 37.93 8.39
N LYS A 250 13.67 37.86 8.80
CA LYS A 250 14.13 37.08 9.93
C LYS A 250 14.32 38.01 11.13
N PHE A 251 13.70 37.68 12.22
CA PHE A 251 13.78 38.47 13.45
C PHE A 251 14.22 37.55 14.58
N GLU A 252 15.07 38.07 15.45
CA GLU A 252 15.43 37.41 16.70
C GLU A 252 14.68 38.05 17.87
N ILE A 253 14.35 37.22 18.85
CA ILE A 253 13.79 37.66 20.10
C ILE A 253 14.98 37.94 21.02
N ASP A 254 15.05 39.18 21.56
CA ASP A 254 15.98 39.47 22.63
C ASP A 254 15.43 38.91 23.94
N PHE A 255 15.90 37.76 24.33
CA PHE A 255 15.53 37.14 25.59
C PHE A 255 16.12 37.84 26.84
N ASP A 256 17.10 38.69 26.65
CA ASP A 256 17.71 39.49 27.75
C ASP A 256 16.99 40.83 27.94
N ASP A 257 16.02 41.21 27.07
CA ASP A 257 15.14 42.35 27.32
C ASP A 257 14.31 42.11 28.57
N PRO A 258 14.38 43.00 29.59
CA PRO A 258 13.59 42.89 30.83
C PRO A 258 12.09 42.77 30.62
N LYS A 259 11.56 43.25 29.52
CA LYS A 259 10.13 43.10 29.15
C LYS A 259 9.82 41.67 28.70
N VAL A 260 10.72 41.05 27.94
CA VAL A 260 10.62 39.67 27.49
C VAL A 260 10.77 38.72 28.68
N GLU A 261 11.80 38.93 29.52
CA GLU A 261 12.04 38.17 30.73
C GLU A 261 10.81 38.23 31.69
N LYS A 262 10.22 39.39 31.87
CA LYS A 262 9.04 39.58 32.70
C LYS A 262 7.80 38.84 32.16
N ILE A 263 7.68 38.67 30.85
CA ILE A 263 6.59 37.93 30.21
C ILE A 263 6.82 36.43 30.32
N ILE A 264 8.06 35.99 30.17
CA ILE A 264 8.48 34.57 30.27
C ILE A 264 8.29 34.06 31.69
N ASN A 265 8.67 34.82 32.70
CA ASN A 265 8.57 34.44 34.12
C ASN A 265 7.15 34.41 34.68
N ARG A 266 6.10 34.72 33.90
CA ARG A 266 4.69 34.71 34.29
C ARG A 266 3.93 33.38 34.05
N HIS A 267 4.58 32.27 34.00
CA HIS A 267 4.02 30.92 34.12
C HIS A 267 3.11 30.35 33.02
N ASP A 268 2.96 30.94 31.86
CA ASP A 268 2.13 30.35 30.78
C ASP A 268 2.87 30.32 29.44
N CYS A 269 4.13 29.85 29.45
CA CYS A 269 4.89 29.68 28.22
C CYS A 269 4.52 28.34 27.53
N THR A 270 4.22 28.41 26.25
CA THR A 270 4.03 27.19 25.41
C THR A 270 5.33 26.55 24.92
N PHE A 271 6.47 27.08 25.32
CA PHE A 271 7.83 26.60 25.03
C PHE A 271 8.75 26.79 26.24
N ASP A 272 9.81 26.00 26.31
CA ASP A 272 10.86 26.14 27.32
C ASP A 272 11.78 27.35 26.95
N PRO A 273 11.83 28.40 27.80
CA PRO A 273 12.60 29.62 27.50
C PRO A 273 14.10 29.38 27.39
N GLU A 274 14.69 28.50 28.21
CA GLU A 274 16.11 28.22 28.19
C GLU A 274 16.51 27.49 26.89
N THR A 275 15.71 26.48 26.50
CA THR A 275 15.91 25.78 25.23
C THR A 275 15.71 26.72 24.03
N ALA A 276 14.78 27.66 24.10
CA ALA A 276 14.57 28.66 23.06
C ALA A 276 15.74 29.65 22.93
N LYS A 277 16.31 30.09 24.04
CA LYS A 277 17.47 30.98 24.11
C LYS A 277 18.72 30.26 23.56
N GLU A 278 18.98 29.03 24.02
CA GLU A 278 20.12 28.23 23.54
C GLU A 278 20.06 27.91 22.04
N LYS A 279 18.87 27.70 21.51
CA LYS A 279 18.67 27.38 20.08
C LYS A 279 18.56 28.60 19.17
N GLY A 280 18.66 29.81 19.71
CA GLY A 280 18.52 31.05 18.93
C GLY A 280 17.20 31.06 18.15
N CYS A 281 16.06 31.07 18.87
CA CYS A 281 14.74 31.05 18.23
C CYS A 281 14.56 32.24 17.28
N THR A 282 14.48 31.90 16.00
CA THR A 282 14.28 32.86 14.93
C THR A 282 12.81 32.85 14.47
N LEU A 283 12.18 34.00 14.42
CA LEU A 283 10.87 34.19 13.85
C LEU A 283 11.00 34.60 12.40
N ILE A 284 10.21 34.01 11.52
CA ILE A 284 10.24 34.25 10.10
C ILE A 284 8.84 34.66 9.65
N GLY A 285 8.71 35.83 9.01
CA GLY A 285 7.45 36.33 8.50
C GLY A 285 7.65 37.39 7.42
N LYS A 286 6.59 37.64 6.62
CA LYS A 286 6.59 38.68 5.57
C LYS A 286 6.36 40.08 6.14
N SER A 287 5.63 40.13 7.25
CA SER A 287 5.28 41.40 7.92
C SER A 287 5.15 41.20 9.44
N ARG A 288 4.97 42.29 10.17
CA ARG A 288 4.70 42.24 11.62
C ARG A 288 3.37 41.55 11.95
N GLU A 289 2.37 41.70 11.07
CA GLU A 289 1.09 40.99 11.17
C GLU A 289 1.29 39.49 10.96
N ASP A 290 2.13 39.10 10.03
CA ASP A 290 2.49 37.68 9.76
C ASP A 290 3.19 37.02 10.97
N LEU A 291 4.11 37.74 11.60
CA LEU A 291 4.70 37.36 12.88
C LEU A 291 3.66 37.24 13.99
N SER A 292 2.67 38.15 14.01
CA SER A 292 1.59 38.09 14.98
C SER A 292 0.72 36.83 14.85
N ALA A 293 0.63 36.25 13.68
CA ALA A 293 -0.12 35.01 13.43
C ALA A 293 0.69 33.75 13.74
N ASN A 294 2.03 33.79 13.62
CA ASN A 294 2.90 32.63 13.56
C ASN A 294 4.01 32.61 14.63
N GLY A 295 4.17 33.70 15.37
CA GLY A 295 5.24 33.83 16.35
C GLY A 295 4.96 33.13 17.67
N ILE A 296 6.00 33.09 18.52
CA ILE A 296 5.93 32.57 19.88
C ILE A 296 5.04 33.47 20.71
N ARG A 297 3.98 32.92 21.31
CA ARG A 297 3.06 33.66 22.19
C ARG A 297 3.27 33.24 23.62
N VAL A 298 3.37 34.22 24.49
CA VAL A 298 3.35 34.05 25.93
C VAL A 298 2.06 34.66 26.45
N ASN A 299 1.16 33.89 27.09
CA ASN A 299 -0.16 34.36 27.52
C ASN A 299 -0.99 35.08 26.42
N GLY A 300 -0.93 34.56 25.18
CA GLY A 300 -1.62 35.10 24.03
C GLY A 300 -1.06 36.44 23.50
N LYS A 301 0.00 36.98 24.11
CA LYS A 301 0.73 38.18 23.70
C LYS A 301 2.12 37.86 23.19
N TYR A 302 2.66 38.74 22.35
CA TYR A 302 4.03 38.59 21.86
C TYR A 302 5.02 39.16 22.88
N PRO A 303 6.14 38.43 23.13
CA PRO A 303 7.16 39.00 23.98
C PRO A 303 7.93 40.10 23.24
N GLY A 304 7.82 41.34 23.70
CA GLY A 304 8.70 42.43 23.42
C GLY A 304 9.02 42.83 21.99
N GLU A 305 10.14 43.47 21.82
CA GLU A 305 10.65 43.95 20.55
C GLU A 305 11.44 42.88 19.82
N TYR A 306 11.18 42.74 18.49
CA TYR A 306 11.89 41.85 17.61
C TYR A 306 12.98 42.62 16.89
N HIS A 307 14.22 42.17 16.97
CA HIS A 307 15.29 42.80 16.21
C HIS A 307 15.37 42.14 14.81
N TYR A 308 15.35 42.98 13.79
CA TYR A 308 15.58 42.56 12.42
C TYR A 308 17.02 42.11 12.26
N VAL A 309 17.22 40.88 11.77
CA VAL A 309 18.56 40.28 11.67
C VAL A 309 18.96 40.12 10.22
N ASP A 310 18.07 39.56 9.38
CA ASP A 310 18.38 39.25 8.00
C ASP A 310 17.12 39.02 7.18
N ASP A 311 17.28 39.00 5.84
CA ASP A 311 16.26 38.58 4.91
C ASP A 311 16.48 37.12 4.48
N GLU A 312 15.45 36.31 4.62
CA GLU A 312 15.50 34.92 4.18
C GLU A 312 14.64 34.70 2.94
N LYS A 313 15.27 34.20 1.87
CA LYS A 313 14.55 33.79 0.66
C LYS A 313 14.05 32.36 0.84
N ARG A 314 12.74 32.17 0.83
CA ARG A 314 12.10 30.87 0.82
C ARG A 314 11.41 30.63 -0.50
N LYS A 315 11.22 29.38 -0.85
CA LYS A 315 10.37 28.98 -1.98
C LYS A 315 8.98 28.62 -1.46
N GLN A 316 7.96 29.01 -2.21
CA GLN A 316 6.57 28.58 -2.00
C GLN A 316 5.94 28.21 -3.34
N CYS A 317 4.93 27.32 -3.31
CA CYS A 317 4.20 26.95 -4.51
C CYS A 317 3.18 28.02 -4.90
N THR A 318 3.02 28.20 -6.22
CA THR A 318 1.97 29.03 -6.82
C THR A 318 1.37 28.30 -8.01
N VAL A 319 0.11 28.60 -8.33
CA VAL A 319 -0.61 28.05 -9.48
C VAL A 319 -0.63 29.09 -10.60
N VAL A 320 -0.16 28.68 -11.78
CA VAL A 320 -0.29 29.47 -13.02
C VAL A 320 -1.19 28.69 -13.96
N ARG A 321 -2.24 29.32 -14.45
CA ARG A 321 -3.18 28.71 -15.40
C ARG A 321 -2.81 29.07 -16.83
N ALA A 322 -2.91 28.08 -17.70
CA ALA A 322 -2.73 28.21 -19.13
C ALA A 322 -3.89 27.53 -19.85
N ASP A 323 -4.32 28.10 -20.97
CA ASP A 323 -5.41 27.55 -21.77
C ASP A 323 -4.89 26.72 -22.97
N ASP A 324 -3.60 26.82 -23.27
CA ASP A 324 -2.93 26.25 -24.44
C ASP A 324 -1.62 25.53 -24.07
N TYR A 325 -1.63 24.76 -23.01
CA TYR A 325 -0.45 24.06 -22.50
C TYR A 325 -0.31 22.68 -23.14
N GLU A 326 0.86 22.39 -23.73
CA GLU A 326 1.22 21.07 -24.26
C GLU A 326 1.81 20.21 -23.14
N ILE A 327 1.18 19.08 -22.85
CA ILE A 327 1.53 18.19 -21.74
C ILE A 327 2.39 17.02 -22.25
N PRO A 328 3.59 16.79 -21.71
CA PRO A 328 4.40 15.64 -22.09
C PRO A 328 3.85 14.34 -21.50
N ASN A 329 3.74 13.32 -22.35
CA ASN A 329 3.41 11.95 -21.98
C ASN A 329 4.54 10.99 -22.39
N ILE A 330 4.85 10.03 -21.51
CA ILE A 330 5.79 8.94 -21.79
C ILE A 330 4.96 7.69 -22.10
N LEU A 331 5.01 7.22 -23.37
CA LEU A 331 4.01 6.26 -23.87
C LEU A 331 4.00 4.91 -23.16
N TRP A 332 5.17 4.36 -22.79
CA TRP A 332 5.25 2.96 -22.34
C TRP A 332 6.11 2.79 -21.10
N ASP A 333 6.08 3.71 -20.12
CA ASP A 333 6.90 3.56 -18.91
C ASP A 333 6.52 2.28 -18.14
N GLY A 334 7.38 1.27 -18.31
CA GLY A 334 7.21 -0.03 -17.68
C GLY A 334 6.24 -0.98 -18.37
N GLN A 335 5.66 -0.60 -19.52
CA GLN A 335 4.85 -1.50 -20.34
C GLN A 335 5.70 -2.54 -21.07
N GLY A 336 5.16 -3.73 -21.20
CA GLY A 336 5.63 -4.76 -22.10
C GLY A 336 4.47 -5.48 -22.75
N LEU A 337 4.72 -6.01 -23.95
CA LEU A 337 3.80 -6.88 -24.66
C LEU A 337 4.40 -8.27 -24.73
N CYS A 338 3.60 -9.30 -24.63
CA CYS A 338 4.10 -10.66 -24.80
C CYS A 338 3.16 -11.49 -25.66
N ASP A 339 3.73 -12.47 -26.34
CA ASP A 339 2.97 -13.46 -27.10
C ASP A 339 2.09 -14.27 -26.13
N SER A 340 0.78 -14.40 -26.47
CA SER A 340 -0.18 -15.11 -25.61
C SER A 340 0.28 -16.53 -25.24
N SER A 341 1.14 -17.15 -26.05
CA SER A 341 1.66 -18.52 -25.80
C SER A 341 2.56 -18.65 -24.57
N ILE A 342 3.07 -17.52 -24.03
CA ILE A 342 3.91 -17.56 -22.83
C ILE A 342 3.15 -17.20 -21.54
N MET A 343 1.87 -16.86 -21.64
CA MET A 343 1.08 -16.55 -20.46
C MET A 343 0.83 -17.79 -19.61
N PRO A 344 0.97 -17.67 -18.28
CA PRO A 344 0.64 -18.78 -17.38
C PRO A 344 -0.87 -19.06 -17.39
N GLU A 345 -1.22 -20.33 -17.12
CA GLU A 345 -2.60 -20.75 -16.99
C GLU A 345 -3.33 -19.93 -15.92
N GLY A 346 -4.52 -19.43 -16.23
CA GLY A 346 -5.34 -18.61 -15.33
C GLY A 346 -4.98 -17.11 -15.29
N ALA A 347 -3.99 -16.63 -16.06
CA ALA A 347 -3.75 -15.22 -16.20
C ALA A 347 -4.80 -14.58 -17.13
N GLU A 348 -5.29 -13.40 -16.75
CA GLU A 348 -6.36 -12.69 -17.47
C GLU A 348 -5.80 -11.56 -18.34
N GLY A 349 -4.89 -11.90 -19.24
CA GLY A 349 -4.35 -11.00 -20.26
C GLY A 349 -3.15 -10.16 -19.80
N PHE A 350 -2.73 -10.21 -18.52
CA PHE A 350 -1.50 -9.54 -18.06
C PHE A 350 -0.79 -10.28 -16.93
N ILE A 351 0.50 -9.98 -16.77
CA ILE A 351 1.30 -10.41 -15.63
C ILE A 351 2.19 -9.25 -15.12
N TYR A 352 2.20 -9.00 -13.82
CA TYR A 352 3.16 -8.10 -13.19
C TYR A 352 4.47 -8.82 -12.96
N CYS A 353 5.48 -8.51 -13.79
CA CYS A 353 6.80 -9.12 -13.72
C CYS A 353 7.78 -8.31 -12.88
N ARG A 354 8.51 -9.00 -11.99
CA ARG A 354 9.60 -8.44 -11.19
C ARG A 354 10.83 -9.34 -11.29
N SER A 355 11.98 -8.73 -11.31
CA SER A 355 13.27 -9.41 -11.20
C SER A 355 14.35 -8.42 -10.78
N HIS A 356 15.62 -8.78 -10.91
CA HIS A 356 16.75 -7.93 -10.57
C HIS A 356 16.74 -6.60 -11.34
N PHE A 357 16.43 -5.51 -10.65
CA PHE A 357 16.33 -4.16 -11.24
C PHE A 357 15.40 -4.13 -12.47
N PHE A 358 14.39 -4.96 -12.46
CA PHE A 358 13.40 -5.08 -13.52
C PHE A 358 11.99 -4.98 -12.99
N LYS A 359 11.17 -4.14 -13.61
CA LYS A 359 9.75 -3.95 -13.28
C LYS A 359 8.98 -3.69 -14.56
N SER A 360 8.03 -4.57 -14.88
CA SER A 360 7.18 -4.43 -16.06
C SER A 360 5.82 -5.07 -15.85
N CYS A 361 4.80 -4.58 -16.53
CA CYS A 361 3.56 -5.30 -16.79
C CYS A 361 3.61 -5.82 -18.22
N LEU A 362 3.55 -7.15 -18.38
CA LEU A 362 3.48 -7.79 -19.69
C LEU A 362 2.02 -8.08 -20.03
N PHE A 363 1.56 -7.55 -21.16
CA PHE A 363 0.21 -7.74 -21.67
C PHE A 363 0.21 -8.75 -22.82
N ALA A 364 -0.75 -9.67 -22.79
CA ALA A 364 -0.89 -10.72 -23.79
C ALA A 364 -1.42 -10.19 -25.12
N GLY A 365 -0.87 -10.67 -26.22
CA GLY A 365 -1.35 -10.40 -27.57
C GLY A 365 -0.73 -11.33 -28.61
N ASN A 366 -1.30 -11.33 -29.79
CA ASN A 366 -0.79 -12.09 -30.94
C ASN A 366 0.34 -11.33 -31.66
N ILE A 367 1.41 -10.99 -30.89
CA ILE A 367 2.51 -10.14 -31.41
C ILE A 367 3.18 -10.77 -32.63
N GLN A 368 3.23 -12.10 -32.71
CA GLN A 368 3.82 -12.80 -33.84
C GLN A 368 2.94 -12.72 -35.11
N GLU A 369 1.62 -12.64 -34.95
CA GLU A 369 0.72 -12.40 -36.08
C GLU A 369 0.91 -10.97 -36.63
N PHE A 370 0.99 -9.97 -35.75
CA PHE A 370 1.31 -8.60 -36.16
C PHE A 370 2.63 -8.52 -36.96
N PHE A 371 3.68 -9.17 -36.48
CA PHE A 371 4.97 -9.18 -37.18
C PHE A 371 4.90 -9.86 -38.55
N LYS A 372 4.11 -10.93 -38.68
CA LYS A 372 3.90 -11.60 -39.98
C LYS A 372 3.17 -10.69 -40.96
N ASP A 373 2.05 -10.10 -40.53
CA ASP A 373 1.24 -9.24 -41.34
C ASP A 373 2.04 -8.01 -41.78
N TYR A 374 2.76 -7.36 -40.87
CA TYR A 374 3.65 -6.25 -41.22
C TYR A 374 4.69 -6.65 -42.26
N CYS A 375 5.32 -7.80 -42.11
CA CYS A 375 6.31 -8.29 -43.07
C CYS A 375 5.70 -8.54 -44.43
N VAL A 376 4.50 -9.09 -44.48
CA VAL A 376 3.77 -9.34 -45.77
C VAL A 376 3.43 -8.03 -46.46
N GLU A 377 2.89 -7.04 -45.71
CA GLU A 377 2.54 -5.72 -46.26
C GLU A 377 3.73 -4.97 -46.82
N HIS A 378 4.93 -5.17 -46.23
CA HIS A 378 6.14 -4.46 -46.63
C HIS A 378 7.09 -5.29 -47.52
N GLY A 379 6.66 -6.49 -47.96
CA GLY A 379 7.48 -7.37 -48.82
C GLY A 379 8.75 -7.88 -48.13
N ILE A 380 8.75 -8.02 -46.79
CA ILE A 380 9.88 -8.49 -45.99
C ILE A 380 9.68 -9.98 -45.69
N ASP A 381 10.74 -10.75 -45.79
CA ASP A 381 10.68 -12.17 -45.36
C ASP A 381 10.72 -12.26 -43.83
N TYR A 382 9.61 -12.62 -43.24
CA TYR A 382 9.43 -12.77 -41.77
C TYR A 382 10.45 -13.68 -41.12
N LYS A 383 10.89 -14.76 -41.77
CA LYS A 383 11.86 -15.73 -41.21
C LYS A 383 13.28 -15.16 -41.12
N THR A 384 13.63 -14.19 -41.97
CA THR A 384 14.94 -13.56 -42.01
C THR A 384 14.96 -12.14 -41.45
N ALA A 385 13.82 -11.55 -41.20
CA ALA A 385 13.68 -10.23 -40.60
C ALA A 385 14.35 -10.18 -39.20
N THR A 386 15.05 -9.07 -38.94
CA THR A 386 15.80 -8.91 -37.67
C THR A 386 15.54 -7.54 -37.04
N THR A 387 15.75 -7.45 -35.73
CA THR A 387 15.51 -6.28 -34.89
C THR A 387 16.68 -5.29 -34.81
N GLU A 388 17.74 -5.45 -35.59
CA GLU A 388 18.99 -4.66 -35.48
C GLU A 388 18.76 -3.14 -35.53
N LYS A 389 17.76 -2.68 -36.27
CA LYS A 389 17.44 -1.25 -36.40
C LYS A 389 16.55 -0.73 -35.28
N THR A 390 15.78 -1.58 -34.61
CA THR A 390 14.74 -1.21 -33.65
C THR A 390 15.09 -1.54 -32.20
N ASP A 391 15.92 -2.59 -32.02
CA ASP A 391 16.42 -2.89 -30.68
C ASP A 391 17.33 -1.78 -30.15
N MET A 392 17.07 -1.27 -28.98
CA MET A 392 17.82 -0.17 -28.35
C MET A 392 19.35 -0.46 -28.29
N PHE A 393 19.72 -1.73 -28.10
CA PHE A 393 21.12 -2.16 -28.01
C PHE A 393 21.65 -2.73 -29.34
N LYS A 394 20.90 -2.53 -30.42
CA LYS A 394 21.24 -3.00 -31.79
C LYS A 394 21.53 -4.49 -31.88
N ARG A 395 20.78 -5.29 -31.07
CA ARG A 395 20.88 -6.75 -31.12
C ARG A 395 20.21 -7.27 -32.40
N LYS A 396 20.88 -8.17 -33.07
CA LYS A 396 20.34 -8.84 -34.24
C LYS A 396 19.54 -10.08 -33.83
N LEU A 397 18.32 -9.88 -33.33
CA LEU A 397 17.37 -10.93 -32.98
C LEU A 397 16.48 -11.23 -34.19
N LYS A 398 16.10 -12.49 -34.40
CA LYS A 398 15.10 -12.82 -35.41
C LYS A 398 13.72 -12.40 -34.94
N LEU A 399 12.95 -11.75 -35.79
CA LEU A 399 11.62 -11.28 -35.46
C LEU A 399 10.67 -12.42 -35.08
N CYS A 400 10.81 -13.57 -35.75
CA CYS A 400 10.03 -14.78 -35.45
C CYS A 400 10.36 -15.45 -34.08
N ASP A 401 11.47 -15.09 -33.46
CA ASP A 401 11.87 -15.63 -32.14
C ASP A 401 11.47 -14.72 -30.97
N ILE A 402 10.96 -13.54 -31.24
CA ILE A 402 10.55 -12.57 -30.22
C ILE A 402 9.31 -13.09 -29.48
N LYS A 403 9.39 -13.19 -28.18
CA LYS A 403 8.29 -13.57 -27.27
C LYS A 403 7.76 -12.42 -26.45
N ALA A 404 8.54 -11.36 -26.29
CA ALA A 404 8.11 -10.15 -25.62
C ALA A 404 8.76 -8.90 -26.23
N VAL A 405 8.05 -7.77 -26.15
CA VAL A 405 8.55 -6.42 -26.47
C VAL A 405 8.42 -5.58 -25.20
N ILE A 406 9.48 -4.95 -24.74
CA ILE A 406 9.46 -4.10 -23.54
C ILE A 406 10.07 -2.71 -23.82
N SER A 407 9.64 -1.70 -23.06
CA SER A 407 10.34 -0.42 -23.05
C SER A 407 11.63 -0.48 -22.22
N ASP A 408 12.59 0.37 -22.54
CA ASP A 408 13.85 0.51 -21.79
C ASP A 408 13.61 0.91 -20.33
N LYS A 409 12.52 1.61 -20.04
CA LYS A 409 12.11 2.02 -18.69
C LYS A 409 11.81 0.84 -17.76
N SER A 410 11.50 -0.34 -18.31
CA SER A 410 11.35 -1.58 -17.53
C SER A 410 12.65 -2.03 -16.88
N ILE A 411 13.82 -1.67 -17.45
CA ILE A 411 15.15 -2.06 -16.97
C ILE A 411 15.72 -0.95 -16.06
N LYS A 412 15.36 -0.97 -14.80
CA LYS A 412 15.79 0.05 -13.82
C LYS A 412 17.32 0.05 -13.58
N TRP A 413 18.02 -1.02 -14.00
CA TRP A 413 19.49 -1.12 -13.97
C TRP A 413 20.18 -0.06 -14.82
N LEU A 414 19.55 0.41 -15.89
CA LEU A 414 20.08 1.47 -16.76
C LEU A 414 20.25 2.82 -16.04
N LYS A 415 19.67 2.99 -14.85
CA LYS A 415 19.90 4.20 -14.02
C LYS A 415 21.30 4.27 -13.38
N PHE A 416 22.10 3.21 -13.49
CA PHE A 416 23.43 3.11 -12.90
C PHE A 416 24.54 3.05 -13.98
N VAL A 417 24.33 3.67 -15.14
CA VAL A 417 25.28 3.66 -16.25
C VAL A 417 26.65 4.16 -15.84
N ASP A 418 26.71 5.23 -15.05
CA ASP A 418 27.97 5.86 -14.64
C ASP A 418 28.84 4.92 -13.80
N LEU A 419 28.23 4.15 -12.91
CA LEU A 419 28.90 3.15 -12.07
C LEU A 419 29.24 1.86 -12.84
N MET A 420 28.48 1.56 -13.90
CA MET A 420 28.57 0.29 -14.64
C MET A 420 29.32 0.41 -15.99
N GLY A 421 30.22 1.36 -16.10
CA GLY A 421 31.14 1.47 -17.25
C GLY A 421 30.83 2.57 -18.26
N GLY A 422 29.97 3.56 -17.88
CA GLY A 422 29.77 4.82 -18.60
C GLY A 422 29.04 4.70 -19.94
N LYS A 423 28.54 3.50 -20.30
CA LYS A 423 27.79 3.25 -21.56
C LYS A 423 26.60 2.31 -21.29
N GLU A 424 25.43 2.69 -21.76
CA GLU A 424 24.19 1.86 -21.63
C GLU A 424 24.39 0.43 -22.15
N SER A 425 25.10 0.25 -23.25
CA SER A 425 25.35 -1.08 -23.83
C SER A 425 26.22 -1.98 -22.95
N LYS A 426 27.17 -1.40 -22.19
CA LYS A 426 27.97 -2.17 -21.22
C LYS A 426 27.15 -2.50 -19.99
N THR A 427 26.38 -1.53 -19.49
CA THR A 427 25.47 -1.68 -18.35
C THR A 427 24.43 -2.75 -18.61
N PHE A 428 23.81 -2.72 -19.78
CA PHE A 428 22.87 -3.76 -20.23
C PHE A 428 23.53 -5.14 -20.36
N ARG A 429 24.73 -5.21 -20.95
CA ARG A 429 25.47 -6.49 -21.06
C ARG A 429 25.74 -7.12 -19.69
N TYR A 430 26.05 -6.32 -18.69
CA TYR A 430 26.24 -6.80 -17.33
C TYR A 430 24.94 -7.39 -16.77
N TRP A 431 23.83 -6.63 -16.84
CA TRP A 431 22.52 -7.08 -16.40
C TRP A 431 22.09 -8.38 -17.12
N ARG A 432 22.23 -8.42 -18.43
CA ARG A 432 21.92 -9.62 -19.25
C ARG A 432 22.71 -10.85 -18.81
N ASN A 433 23.99 -10.69 -18.56
CA ASN A 433 24.84 -11.80 -18.12
C ASN A 433 24.43 -12.30 -16.74
N PHE A 434 24.18 -11.39 -15.81
CA PHE A 434 23.68 -11.72 -14.48
C PHE A 434 22.35 -12.48 -14.53
N MET A 435 21.38 -11.97 -15.30
CA MET A 435 20.10 -12.64 -15.49
C MET A 435 20.26 -14.05 -16.06
N LYS A 436 21.14 -14.21 -17.06
CA LYS A 436 21.45 -15.53 -17.67
C LYS A 436 22.05 -16.50 -16.64
N GLU A 437 23.00 -16.04 -15.84
CA GLU A 437 23.61 -16.85 -14.76
C GLU A 437 22.57 -17.32 -13.74
N HIS A 438 21.53 -16.51 -13.50
CA HIS A 438 20.43 -16.83 -12.58
C HIS A 438 19.20 -17.42 -13.28
N GLY A 439 19.33 -17.87 -14.55
CA GLY A 439 18.31 -18.64 -15.26
C GLY A 439 17.20 -17.82 -15.91
N ASN A 440 17.32 -16.51 -16.06
CA ASN A 440 16.31 -15.60 -16.66
C ASN A 440 14.91 -15.73 -16.03
N TRP A 441 14.83 -15.88 -14.71
CA TRP A 441 13.58 -15.98 -13.99
C TRP A 441 13.01 -14.62 -13.61
N PHE A 442 11.68 -14.52 -13.73
CA PHE A 442 10.89 -13.37 -13.31
C PHE A 442 9.80 -13.86 -12.36
N GLU A 443 9.57 -13.11 -11.29
CA GLU A 443 8.43 -13.30 -10.39
C GLU A 443 7.16 -12.78 -11.02
N ILE A 444 6.07 -13.53 -10.92
CA ILE A 444 4.72 -13.09 -11.24
C ILE A 444 4.06 -12.66 -9.93
N VAL A 445 3.99 -11.36 -9.74
CA VAL A 445 3.43 -10.79 -8.51
C VAL A 445 1.91 -10.83 -8.53
N LYS A 446 1.31 -10.62 -9.72
CA LYS A 446 -0.14 -10.53 -9.88
C LYS A 446 -0.54 -10.75 -11.34
N THR A 447 -1.69 -11.37 -11.53
CA THR A 447 -2.29 -11.65 -12.84
C THR A 447 -3.73 -11.13 -12.95
N VAL A 448 -4.33 -10.68 -11.82
CA VAL A 448 -5.74 -10.27 -11.74
C VAL A 448 -5.90 -9.09 -10.78
N HIS A 449 -6.70 -8.12 -11.16
CA HIS A 449 -7.07 -6.96 -10.33
C HIS A 449 -8.58 -6.83 -10.06
N HIS A 450 -9.38 -7.77 -10.54
CA HIS A 450 -10.82 -7.76 -10.34
C HIS A 450 -11.23 -7.55 -8.88
N SER A 451 -12.35 -6.90 -8.73
CA SER A 451 -12.99 -6.79 -7.42
C SER A 451 -13.32 -8.17 -6.84
N LYS A 452 -12.98 -8.37 -5.58
CA LYS A 452 -13.41 -9.56 -4.82
C LYS A 452 -14.90 -9.55 -4.49
N LEU A 453 -15.62 -8.50 -4.88
CA LEU A 453 -17.03 -8.29 -4.60
C LEU A 453 -17.91 -8.54 -5.83
N GLY A 454 -17.44 -9.34 -6.79
CA GLY A 454 -18.12 -9.65 -8.03
C GLY A 454 -18.24 -8.40 -8.92
N GLU A 455 -19.48 -8.04 -9.31
CA GLU A 455 -19.74 -6.85 -10.13
C GLU A 455 -19.59 -5.51 -9.39
N TYR A 456 -19.39 -5.56 -8.06
CA TYR A 456 -19.24 -4.36 -7.26
C TYR A 456 -17.77 -4.11 -6.89
N GLN A 457 -17.41 -2.84 -6.85
CA GLN A 457 -16.14 -2.36 -6.29
C GLN A 457 -16.41 -1.29 -5.25
N LYS A 458 -15.61 -1.29 -4.17
CA LYS A 458 -15.68 -0.23 -3.17
C LYS A 458 -14.96 1.02 -3.66
N SER A 459 -15.65 2.15 -3.64
CA SER A 459 -15.05 3.46 -3.84
C SER A 459 -14.24 3.92 -2.62
N ALA A 460 -13.62 5.08 -2.72
CA ALA A 460 -12.94 5.76 -1.61
C ALA A 460 -13.55 7.14 -1.35
N TYR A 461 -13.52 7.61 -0.09
CA TYR A 461 -14.07 8.92 0.25
C TYR A 461 -13.42 10.06 -0.55
N GLN A 462 -12.14 9.94 -0.88
CA GLN A 462 -11.44 10.91 -1.70
C GLN A 462 -12.07 11.03 -3.09
N MET A 463 -12.36 9.90 -3.72
CA MET A 463 -13.02 9.84 -5.01
C MET A 463 -14.42 10.46 -4.91
N ASN A 464 -15.23 10.00 -3.96
CA ASN A 464 -16.62 10.45 -3.81
C ASN A 464 -16.71 11.95 -3.48
N ASN A 465 -15.77 12.49 -2.69
CA ASN A 465 -15.76 13.92 -2.35
C ASN A 465 -15.21 14.79 -3.49
N SER A 466 -14.56 14.18 -4.49
CA SER A 466 -13.97 14.92 -5.62
C SER A 466 -14.93 15.13 -6.79
N VAL A 467 -16.12 14.53 -6.79
CA VAL A 467 -17.11 14.77 -7.86
C VAL A 467 -17.60 16.22 -7.84
N PRO A 468 -17.71 16.89 -9.01
CA PRO A 468 -17.97 18.33 -9.08
C PRO A 468 -19.48 18.67 -8.93
N SER A 469 -20.12 18.20 -7.87
CA SER A 469 -21.52 18.49 -7.60
C SER A 469 -21.83 18.51 -6.10
N THR A 470 -22.70 19.44 -5.71
CA THR A 470 -23.35 19.47 -4.38
C THR A 470 -24.85 19.32 -4.50
N ASP A 471 -25.36 18.98 -5.69
CA ASP A 471 -26.77 18.71 -5.93
C ASP A 471 -27.16 17.37 -5.28
N ARG A 472 -28.09 17.44 -4.32
CA ARG A 472 -28.53 16.28 -3.54
C ARG A 472 -29.17 15.20 -4.44
N SER A 473 -29.88 15.58 -5.50
CA SER A 473 -30.57 14.63 -6.39
C SER A 473 -29.56 13.82 -7.22
N ILE A 474 -28.53 14.47 -7.72
CA ILE A 474 -27.43 13.81 -8.46
C ILE A 474 -26.65 12.89 -7.51
N LEU A 475 -26.32 13.38 -6.32
CA LEU A 475 -25.56 12.59 -5.33
C LEU A 475 -26.40 11.43 -4.76
N GLN A 476 -27.74 11.57 -4.67
CA GLN A 476 -28.67 10.49 -4.39
C GLN A 476 -28.53 9.37 -5.44
N SER A 477 -28.56 9.73 -6.73
CA SER A 477 -28.43 8.77 -7.81
C SER A 477 -27.08 8.05 -7.77
N VAL A 478 -25.99 8.75 -7.45
CA VAL A 478 -24.67 8.13 -7.24
C VAL A 478 -24.69 7.14 -6.08
N ALA A 479 -25.38 7.43 -4.99
CA ALA A 479 -25.43 6.59 -3.79
C ALA A 479 -26.42 5.41 -3.92
N ASN A 480 -27.40 5.49 -4.82
CA ASN A 480 -28.50 4.52 -4.93
C ASN A 480 -28.03 3.08 -5.07
N CYS A 481 -27.02 2.81 -5.87
CA CYS A 481 -26.47 1.46 -6.04
C CYS A 481 -26.09 0.82 -4.68
N SER A 482 -25.43 1.59 -3.81
CA SER A 482 -25.04 1.13 -2.46
C SER A 482 -26.24 0.97 -1.54
N ILE A 483 -27.21 1.90 -1.61
CA ILE A 483 -28.42 1.88 -0.79
C ILE A 483 -29.30 0.67 -1.15
N GLU A 484 -29.52 0.44 -2.44
CA GLU A 484 -30.27 -0.70 -2.96
C GLU A 484 -29.64 -2.02 -2.55
N TYR A 485 -28.32 -2.16 -2.71
CA TYR A 485 -27.61 -3.36 -2.29
C TYR A 485 -27.70 -3.61 -0.77
N TYR A 486 -27.53 -2.57 0.04
CA TYR A 486 -27.71 -2.68 1.49
C TYR A 486 -29.12 -3.17 1.87
N ASN A 487 -30.16 -2.56 1.27
CA ASN A 487 -31.56 -2.91 1.52
C ASN A 487 -31.91 -4.32 1.01
N LEU A 488 -31.31 -4.74 -0.14
CA LEU A 488 -31.43 -6.09 -0.65
C LEU A 488 -30.89 -7.13 0.35
N LEU A 489 -29.67 -6.93 0.83
CA LEU A 489 -29.07 -7.81 1.84
C LEU A 489 -29.89 -7.85 3.14
N LYS A 490 -30.42 -6.70 3.56
CA LYS A 490 -31.21 -6.58 4.77
C LYS A 490 -32.50 -7.39 4.69
N ASN A 491 -33.24 -7.27 3.58
CA ASN A 491 -34.60 -7.78 3.45
C ASN A 491 -34.64 -9.22 2.89
N ASN A 492 -33.55 -9.70 2.29
CA ASN A 492 -33.51 -11.02 1.65
C ASN A 492 -32.35 -11.87 2.22
N ASP A 493 -32.71 -12.94 2.93
CA ASP A 493 -31.71 -13.86 3.51
C ASP A 493 -30.96 -14.66 2.41
N ALA A 494 -31.57 -14.96 1.26
CA ALA A 494 -30.89 -15.65 0.16
C ALA A 494 -29.80 -14.75 -0.46
N GLU A 495 -30.05 -13.46 -0.62
CA GLU A 495 -29.03 -12.51 -1.09
C GLU A 495 -27.92 -12.31 -0.03
N TYR A 496 -28.29 -12.31 1.25
CA TYR A 496 -27.28 -12.28 2.31
C TYR A 496 -26.43 -13.55 2.33
N LEU A 497 -26.97 -14.72 2.02
CA LEU A 497 -26.16 -15.95 1.85
C LEU A 497 -25.18 -15.83 0.68
N LYS A 498 -25.58 -15.25 -0.46
CA LYS A 498 -24.64 -14.94 -1.57
C LYS A 498 -23.54 -13.99 -1.12
N TYR A 499 -23.86 -12.98 -0.31
CA TYR A 499 -22.86 -12.09 0.29
C TYR A 499 -21.90 -12.86 1.21
N LEU A 500 -22.39 -13.79 2.05
CA LEU A 500 -21.53 -14.65 2.89
C LEU A 500 -20.61 -15.52 2.02
N GLU A 501 -21.13 -16.09 0.91
CA GLU A 501 -20.34 -16.88 -0.05
C GLU A 501 -19.21 -16.06 -0.66
N MET A 502 -19.49 -14.86 -1.12
CA MET A 502 -18.50 -13.93 -1.68
C MET A 502 -17.46 -13.50 -0.64
N MET A 503 -17.87 -13.32 0.62
CA MET A 503 -17.01 -12.85 1.72
C MET A 503 -16.38 -13.98 2.54
N LYS A 504 -16.55 -15.25 2.16
CA LYS A 504 -15.98 -16.37 2.91
C LYS A 504 -14.46 -16.42 2.79
N ASN A 505 -13.82 -16.80 3.87
CA ASN A 505 -12.40 -17.11 3.93
C ASN A 505 -12.11 -18.01 5.13
N ARG A 506 -10.93 -18.60 5.19
CA ARG A 506 -10.51 -19.54 6.26
C ARG A 506 -10.55 -18.97 7.68
N PHE A 507 -10.61 -17.64 7.83
CA PHE A 507 -10.51 -16.96 9.13
C PHE A 507 -11.86 -16.49 9.68
N ASN A 508 -12.94 -16.60 8.90
CA ASN A 508 -14.28 -16.18 9.33
C ASN A 508 -15.26 -17.36 9.36
N ILE A 509 -16.41 -17.11 9.97
CA ILE A 509 -17.45 -18.15 10.16
C ILE A 509 -18.38 -18.30 8.95
N ASN A 510 -18.17 -17.56 7.86
CA ASN A 510 -19.12 -17.48 6.76
C ASN A 510 -19.40 -18.85 6.12
N GLU A 511 -18.34 -19.63 5.86
CA GLU A 511 -18.47 -20.97 5.26
C GLU A 511 -19.24 -21.93 6.19
N VAL A 512 -19.01 -21.82 7.49
CA VAL A 512 -19.74 -22.59 8.51
C VAL A 512 -21.24 -22.30 8.45
N LEU A 513 -21.61 -21.00 8.41
CA LEU A 513 -23.00 -20.59 8.34
C LEU A 513 -23.68 -21.08 7.05
N LEU A 514 -22.98 -20.98 5.93
CA LEU A 514 -23.47 -21.51 4.64
C LEU A 514 -23.75 -23.02 4.71
N ALA A 515 -22.82 -23.78 5.26
CA ALA A 515 -22.95 -25.23 5.42
C ALA A 515 -24.09 -25.58 6.40
N MET A 516 -24.21 -24.86 7.51
CA MET A 516 -25.27 -25.08 8.49
C MET A 516 -26.65 -24.77 7.88
N VAL A 517 -26.81 -23.69 7.13
CA VAL A 517 -28.05 -23.35 6.44
C VAL A 517 -28.38 -24.39 5.36
N GLY A 518 -27.37 -24.90 4.62
CA GLY A 518 -27.53 -26.01 3.69
C GLY A 518 -27.93 -27.32 4.36
N TRP A 519 -27.54 -27.53 5.63
CA TRP A 519 -27.93 -28.68 6.42
C TRP A 519 -29.37 -28.60 6.96
N ASN A 520 -29.73 -27.39 7.43
CA ASN A 520 -31.07 -27.08 7.94
C ASN A 520 -31.37 -25.59 7.75
N SER A 521 -32.35 -25.24 6.93
CA SER A 521 -32.74 -23.85 6.62
C SER A 521 -33.15 -23.02 7.84
N ASP A 522 -33.59 -23.66 8.94
CA ASP A 522 -33.97 -22.99 10.17
C ASP A 522 -32.78 -22.32 10.89
N PHE A 523 -31.54 -22.62 10.51
CA PHE A 523 -30.37 -21.88 10.99
C PHE A 523 -30.44 -20.38 10.68
N THR A 524 -31.11 -19.98 9.60
CA THR A 524 -31.36 -18.55 9.28
C THR A 524 -32.17 -17.83 10.35
N LYS A 525 -32.94 -18.58 11.18
CA LYS A 525 -33.75 -18.03 12.28
C LYS A 525 -32.98 -17.96 13.60
N THR A 526 -31.77 -18.55 13.68
CA THR A 526 -31.00 -18.58 14.92
C THR A 526 -30.38 -17.25 15.28
N GLU A 527 -30.15 -17.05 16.58
CA GLU A 527 -29.44 -15.89 17.13
C GLU A 527 -28.07 -15.71 16.45
N LEU A 528 -27.30 -16.78 16.29
CA LEU A 528 -25.98 -16.76 15.65
C LEU A 528 -26.01 -16.14 14.26
N PHE A 529 -26.97 -16.57 13.41
CA PHE A 529 -27.11 -16.04 12.04
C PHE A 529 -27.57 -14.58 12.07
N ARG A 530 -28.55 -14.24 12.89
CA ARG A 530 -29.11 -12.90 12.99
C ARG A 530 -28.13 -11.89 13.54
N GLU A 531 -27.36 -12.24 14.56
CA GLU A 531 -26.26 -11.41 15.08
C GLU A 531 -25.17 -11.18 14.02
N LYS A 532 -24.78 -12.23 13.30
CA LYS A 532 -23.79 -12.07 12.23
C LYS A 532 -24.31 -11.13 11.14
N LYS A 533 -25.55 -11.30 10.71
CA LYS A 533 -26.19 -10.43 9.72
C LYS A 533 -26.27 -8.99 10.20
N SER A 534 -26.67 -8.76 11.44
CA SER A 534 -26.72 -7.42 12.06
C SER A 534 -25.33 -6.77 12.10
N LYS A 535 -24.30 -7.51 12.58
CA LYS A 535 -22.92 -7.02 12.64
C LYS A 535 -22.39 -6.65 11.25
N ASP A 536 -22.66 -7.47 10.25
CA ASP A 536 -22.19 -7.21 8.87
C ASP A 536 -22.90 -6.01 8.25
N LEU A 537 -24.20 -5.90 8.40
CA LEU A 537 -24.97 -4.77 7.89
C LEU A 537 -24.57 -3.45 8.56
N ASN A 538 -24.39 -3.46 9.90
CA ASN A 538 -23.93 -2.28 10.62
C ASN A 538 -22.51 -1.87 10.19
N LYS A 539 -21.63 -2.86 9.99
CA LYS A 539 -20.29 -2.61 9.46
C LYS A 539 -20.36 -2.00 8.05
N LEU A 540 -21.16 -2.60 7.17
CA LEU A 540 -21.36 -2.12 5.80
C LEU A 540 -21.88 -0.68 5.78
N LYS A 541 -22.94 -0.38 6.56
CA LYS A 541 -23.48 0.96 6.71
C LYS A 541 -22.42 1.98 7.15
N ASN A 542 -21.64 1.64 8.18
CA ASN A 542 -20.59 2.52 8.69
C ASN A 542 -19.49 2.75 7.65
N GLU A 543 -19.12 1.71 6.91
CA GLU A 543 -18.15 1.83 5.81
C GLU A 543 -18.69 2.73 4.69
N MET A 544 -19.94 2.59 4.31
CA MET A 544 -20.57 3.43 3.27
C MET A 544 -20.64 4.90 3.71
N MET A 545 -21.07 5.19 4.92
CA MET A 545 -21.09 6.55 5.47
C MET A 545 -19.68 7.18 5.58
N ALA A 546 -18.66 6.36 5.74
CA ALA A 546 -17.26 6.77 5.72
C ALA A 546 -16.66 6.81 4.30
N GLY A 547 -17.47 6.69 3.27
CA GLY A 547 -17.10 6.85 1.86
C GLY A 547 -16.61 5.61 1.15
N ARG A 548 -16.90 4.41 1.67
CA ARG A 548 -16.66 3.14 0.97
C ARG A 548 -17.95 2.64 0.34
N LEU A 549 -18.42 3.36 -0.67
CA LEU A 549 -19.62 3.00 -1.42
C LEU A 549 -19.39 1.75 -2.26
N TRP A 550 -20.39 0.90 -2.35
CA TRP A 550 -20.43 -0.23 -3.27
C TRP A 550 -21.08 0.23 -4.57
N GLN A 551 -20.32 0.21 -5.63
CA GLN A 551 -20.77 0.68 -6.95
C GLN A 551 -20.47 -0.38 -8.00
N LYS A 552 -21.25 -0.43 -9.08
CA LYS A 552 -20.97 -1.27 -10.25
C LYS A 552 -19.73 -0.71 -10.94
N ALA A 553 -18.60 -1.33 -10.66
CA ALA A 553 -17.29 -0.86 -11.09
C ALA A 553 -16.26 -1.97 -10.94
N ASP A 554 -15.10 -1.77 -11.54
CA ASP A 554 -13.95 -2.65 -11.36
C ASP A 554 -12.64 -1.87 -11.36
N ASN A 555 -11.56 -2.51 -10.93
CA ASN A 555 -10.21 -2.01 -11.07
C ASN A 555 -9.60 -2.59 -12.33
N LEU A 556 -9.23 -1.73 -13.27
CA LEU A 556 -8.63 -2.14 -14.53
C LEU A 556 -7.16 -1.72 -14.58
N THR A 557 -6.30 -2.66 -14.98
CA THR A 557 -4.86 -2.42 -15.16
C THR A 557 -4.64 -1.54 -16.39
N ILE A 558 -3.82 -0.51 -16.24
CA ILE A 558 -3.57 0.47 -17.30
C ILE A 558 -2.59 -0.09 -18.33
N MET A 559 -2.95 0.08 -19.57
CA MET A 559 -2.12 -0.19 -20.76
C MET A 559 -2.22 1.01 -21.71
N ASP A 560 -1.11 1.49 -22.23
CA ASP A 560 -1.12 2.43 -23.34
C ASP A 560 -1.18 1.68 -24.68
N ASN A 561 -1.53 2.38 -25.76
CA ASN A 561 -1.82 1.77 -27.06
C ASN A 561 -0.73 0.78 -27.51
N PRO A 562 -1.01 -0.55 -27.50
CA PRO A 562 -0.02 -1.56 -27.83
C PRO A 562 0.31 -1.62 -29.32
N ILE A 563 -0.57 -1.17 -30.20
CA ILE A 563 -0.32 -1.13 -31.65
C ILE A 563 0.80 -0.12 -31.94
N SER A 564 0.77 1.05 -31.29
CA SER A 564 1.85 2.04 -31.43
C SER A 564 3.20 1.50 -30.96
N MET A 565 3.21 0.67 -29.91
CA MET A 565 4.41 -0.01 -29.42
C MET A 565 4.92 -1.04 -30.42
N LEU A 566 4.05 -1.83 -31.05
CA LEU A 566 4.41 -2.81 -32.08
C LEU A 566 4.92 -2.15 -33.36
N LEU A 567 4.29 -1.04 -33.82
CA LEU A 567 4.78 -0.24 -34.96
C LEU A 567 6.21 0.27 -34.68
N THR A 568 6.46 0.76 -33.48
CA THR A 568 7.81 1.16 -33.05
C THR A 568 8.79 -0.02 -33.03
N ALA A 569 8.34 -1.20 -32.61
CA ALA A 569 9.14 -2.41 -32.59
C ALA A 569 9.60 -2.88 -33.98
N VAL A 570 8.83 -2.61 -35.04
CA VAL A 570 9.21 -2.90 -36.42
C VAL A 570 9.86 -1.71 -37.13
N GLY A 571 9.95 -0.55 -36.48
CA GLY A 571 10.61 0.66 -36.99
C GLY A 571 9.73 1.50 -37.89
N ASP A 572 8.42 1.32 -37.82
CA ASP A 572 7.49 2.16 -38.53
C ASP A 572 7.47 3.56 -37.92
N LYS A 573 7.43 4.59 -38.79
CA LYS A 573 7.42 6.00 -38.42
C LYS A 573 6.04 6.65 -38.59
N ALA A 574 5.02 5.87 -38.93
CA ALA A 574 3.67 6.37 -39.13
C ALA A 574 3.13 7.08 -37.86
N PRO A 575 2.18 8.00 -37.99
CA PRO A 575 1.51 8.63 -36.87
C PRO A 575 0.90 7.55 -35.96
N LEU A 576 1.31 7.52 -34.69
CA LEU A 576 1.08 6.37 -33.81
C LEU A 576 -0.38 6.19 -33.36
N ASN A 577 -1.26 7.16 -33.67
CA ASN A 577 -2.62 7.19 -33.09
C ASN A 577 -3.76 7.00 -34.11
N GLU A 578 -3.54 7.25 -35.39
CA GLU A 578 -4.61 7.33 -36.39
C GLU A 578 -5.38 6.03 -36.64
N GLU A 579 -4.91 4.91 -36.08
CA GLU A 579 -5.47 3.60 -36.39
C GLU A 579 -6.32 3.00 -35.28
N CYS A 580 -6.26 3.56 -34.05
CA CYS A 580 -6.98 3.02 -32.89
C CYS A 580 -7.86 4.04 -32.20
N PHE A 581 -7.38 5.27 -32.01
CA PHE A 581 -8.05 6.26 -31.19
C PHE A 581 -8.04 7.64 -31.84
N SER A 582 -9.06 8.44 -31.50
CA SER A 582 -9.19 9.85 -31.87
C SER A 582 -9.09 10.72 -30.62
N VAL A 583 -8.65 11.96 -30.77
CA VAL A 583 -8.68 12.96 -29.70
C VAL A 583 -10.10 13.54 -29.59
N MET A 584 -10.61 13.64 -28.35
CA MET A 584 -11.93 14.14 -28.04
C MET A 584 -11.83 15.43 -27.23
N ALA A 585 -12.79 16.35 -27.42
CA ALA A 585 -12.78 17.64 -26.72
C ALA A 585 -13.21 17.54 -25.24
N ASP A 586 -13.98 16.54 -24.87
CA ASP A 586 -14.62 16.40 -23.55
C ASP A 586 -14.32 15.07 -22.87
N GLY A 587 -13.27 14.39 -23.31
CA GLY A 587 -12.87 13.09 -22.74
C GLY A 587 -11.74 12.44 -23.51
N VAL A 588 -11.46 11.20 -23.21
CA VAL A 588 -10.41 10.39 -23.84
C VAL A 588 -11.01 9.08 -24.35
N GLN A 589 -10.64 8.65 -25.53
CA GLN A 589 -10.99 7.31 -26.01
C GLN A 589 -10.14 6.25 -25.32
N CYS A 590 -10.76 5.14 -24.98
CA CYS A 590 -10.13 3.96 -24.41
C CYS A 590 -10.74 2.69 -25.02
N TYR A 591 -10.07 1.57 -24.79
CA TYR A 591 -10.62 0.24 -25.09
C TYR A 591 -10.57 -0.64 -23.85
N THR A 592 -11.68 -1.27 -23.53
CA THR A 592 -11.74 -2.37 -22.56
C THR A 592 -12.92 -3.28 -22.89
N PRO A 593 -12.74 -4.62 -22.90
CA PRO A 593 -13.85 -5.55 -23.12
C PRO A 593 -14.84 -5.61 -21.95
N LYS A 594 -14.52 -4.99 -20.80
CA LYS A 594 -15.38 -4.92 -19.62
C LYS A 594 -16.69 -4.20 -19.89
N PHE A 595 -16.68 -3.20 -20.76
CA PHE A 595 -17.81 -2.36 -21.10
C PHE A 595 -18.07 -2.40 -22.61
N LYS A 596 -19.29 -2.08 -23.04
CA LYS A 596 -19.69 -2.13 -24.45
C LYS A 596 -19.07 -0.99 -25.26
N ASP A 597 -18.98 -1.21 -26.56
CA ASP A 597 -18.63 -0.17 -27.52
C ASP A 597 -19.59 1.02 -27.42
N GLY A 598 -19.06 2.24 -27.44
CA GLY A 598 -19.81 3.49 -27.32
C GLY A 598 -20.23 3.88 -25.90
N GLU A 599 -19.95 3.05 -24.86
CA GLU A 599 -20.27 3.45 -23.50
C GLU A 599 -19.37 4.57 -22.99
N ARG A 600 -19.97 5.50 -22.22
CA ARG A 600 -19.25 6.54 -21.49
C ARG A 600 -18.87 6.04 -20.09
N LEU A 601 -17.63 6.29 -19.69
CA LEU A 601 -17.09 5.80 -18.44
C LEU A 601 -16.49 6.94 -17.60
N ALA A 602 -16.44 6.74 -16.30
CA ALA A 602 -15.62 7.55 -15.37
C ALA A 602 -14.48 6.71 -14.83
N ALA A 603 -13.27 7.27 -14.83
CA ALA A 603 -12.11 6.62 -14.25
C ALA A 603 -11.40 7.49 -13.20
N PHE A 604 -10.85 6.81 -12.18
CA PHE A 604 -10.25 7.42 -11.00
C PHE A 604 -9.00 6.65 -10.59
N ARG A 605 -7.88 7.35 -10.39
CA ARG A 605 -6.64 6.75 -9.87
C ARG A 605 -6.24 7.37 -8.53
N ASN A 606 -5.91 6.56 -7.56
CA ASN A 606 -5.41 7.02 -6.26
C ASN A 606 -3.93 7.47 -6.34
N PRO A 607 -3.50 8.48 -5.56
CA PRO A 607 -4.29 9.27 -4.61
C PRO A 607 -5.20 10.27 -5.31
N HIS A 608 -6.49 10.32 -4.91
CA HIS A 608 -7.48 11.21 -5.51
C HIS A 608 -7.66 12.46 -4.65
N ASN A 609 -7.38 13.63 -5.20
CA ASN A 609 -7.31 14.87 -4.42
C ASN A 609 -8.37 15.90 -4.78
N SER A 610 -8.84 15.90 -6.04
CA SER A 610 -9.74 16.95 -6.54
C SER A 610 -10.42 16.53 -7.84
N PRO A 611 -11.41 17.30 -8.34
CA PRO A 611 -12.04 17.07 -9.63
C PRO A 611 -11.04 17.05 -10.81
N ASN A 612 -9.91 17.74 -10.67
CA ASN A 612 -8.86 17.77 -11.70
C ASN A 612 -8.26 16.39 -12.01
N ASN A 613 -8.48 15.40 -11.14
CA ASN A 613 -7.95 14.04 -11.30
C ASN A 613 -9.01 13.03 -11.77
N ILE A 614 -10.17 13.51 -12.23
CA ILE A 614 -11.22 12.67 -12.81
C ILE A 614 -11.09 12.68 -14.33
N ILE A 615 -11.15 11.50 -14.95
CA ILE A 615 -11.12 11.37 -16.39
C ILE A 615 -12.44 10.82 -16.92
N HIS A 616 -12.96 11.45 -17.96
CA HIS A 616 -14.12 10.99 -18.71
C HIS A 616 -13.64 10.19 -19.91
N LEU A 617 -14.23 9.02 -20.13
CA LEU A 617 -13.79 8.08 -21.14
C LEU A 617 -14.92 7.71 -22.11
N TYR A 618 -14.54 7.47 -23.35
CA TYR A 618 -15.34 6.85 -24.40
C TYR A 618 -14.77 5.47 -24.72
N ASN A 619 -15.48 4.41 -24.40
CA ASN A 619 -15.06 3.07 -24.76
C ASN A 619 -15.30 2.84 -26.27
N VAL A 620 -14.27 2.45 -26.99
CA VAL A 620 -14.33 2.16 -28.43
C VAL A 620 -13.67 0.81 -28.72
N TYR A 621 -14.08 0.16 -29.80
CA TYR A 621 -13.57 -1.17 -30.17
C TYR A 621 -12.76 -1.09 -31.48
N PRO A 622 -11.49 -0.68 -31.44
CA PRO A 622 -10.65 -0.55 -32.63
C PRO A 622 -10.34 -1.92 -33.25
N GLU A 623 -10.52 -2.05 -34.54
CA GLU A 623 -10.33 -3.32 -35.28
C GLU A 623 -8.95 -3.93 -35.07
N LYS A 624 -7.88 -3.11 -35.07
CA LYS A 624 -6.51 -3.59 -34.87
C LYS A 624 -6.29 -4.15 -33.48
N LEU A 625 -6.89 -3.55 -32.43
CA LEU A 625 -6.83 -4.10 -31.06
C LEU A 625 -7.57 -5.43 -30.99
N LEU A 626 -8.76 -5.53 -31.56
CA LEU A 626 -9.53 -6.77 -31.61
C LEU A 626 -8.77 -7.87 -32.37
N LYS A 627 -8.04 -7.54 -33.43
CA LYS A 627 -7.27 -8.50 -34.22
C LYS A 627 -6.04 -9.01 -33.49
N TYR A 628 -5.20 -8.09 -32.98
CA TYR A 628 -3.87 -8.47 -32.44
C TYR A 628 -3.86 -8.67 -30.94
N PHE A 629 -4.87 -8.22 -30.23
CA PHE A 629 -5.00 -8.36 -28.76
C PHE A 629 -6.37 -8.93 -28.35
N PRO A 630 -6.82 -10.07 -28.95
CA PRO A 630 -8.12 -10.66 -28.63
C PRO A 630 -8.17 -11.20 -27.20
N ASP A 631 -7.01 -11.49 -26.58
CA ASP A 631 -6.87 -12.04 -25.23
C ASP A 631 -6.74 -10.96 -24.16
N ILE A 632 -6.98 -9.68 -24.47
CA ILE A 632 -7.13 -8.64 -23.46
C ILE A 632 -8.34 -9.00 -22.62
N GLY A 633 -8.10 -9.36 -21.36
CA GLY A 633 -9.16 -9.69 -20.39
C GLY A 633 -9.95 -8.47 -19.93
N GLU A 634 -11.10 -8.72 -19.30
CA GLU A 634 -11.97 -7.67 -18.75
C GLU A 634 -11.29 -6.81 -17.63
N ASN A 635 -10.07 -7.16 -17.25
CA ASN A 635 -9.31 -6.50 -16.18
C ASN A 635 -8.25 -5.50 -16.69
N ILE A 636 -8.30 -5.17 -17.98
CA ILE A 636 -7.37 -4.25 -18.64
C ILE A 636 -8.17 -3.11 -19.28
N ILE A 637 -7.56 -1.92 -19.25
CA ILE A 637 -8.02 -0.77 -20.02
C ILE A 637 -6.85 -0.18 -20.82
N VAL A 638 -7.05 -0.03 -22.12
CA VAL A 638 -6.10 0.61 -23.01
C VAL A 638 -6.47 2.08 -23.14
N PHE A 639 -5.56 2.97 -22.77
CA PHE A 639 -5.76 4.41 -22.90
C PHE A 639 -5.12 4.96 -24.18
N ASN A 640 -5.69 6.07 -24.64
CA ASN A 640 -5.02 6.93 -25.60
C ASN A 640 -4.20 7.99 -24.89
N ALA A 641 -2.86 7.84 -24.89
CA ALA A 641 -1.96 8.83 -24.32
C ALA A 641 -1.47 9.88 -25.35
N ILE A 642 -1.77 9.71 -26.64
CA ILE A 642 -1.31 10.59 -27.70
C ILE A 642 -2.35 11.69 -27.95
N GLY A 643 -1.91 12.94 -27.90
CA GLY A 643 -2.78 14.11 -28.03
C GLY A 643 -3.64 14.40 -26.81
N THR A 644 -3.49 13.68 -25.69
CA THR A 644 -4.33 13.77 -24.49
C THR A 644 -3.53 14.11 -23.23
N ASP A 645 -4.24 14.40 -22.15
CA ASP A 645 -3.68 14.69 -20.82
C ASP A 645 -3.76 13.50 -19.85
N THR A 646 -4.03 12.30 -20.35
CA THR A 646 -4.36 11.11 -19.56
C THR A 646 -3.40 10.87 -18.42
N GLN A 647 -2.08 10.85 -18.71
CA GLN A 647 -1.08 10.53 -17.69
C GLN A 647 -1.02 11.58 -16.59
N ALA A 648 -1.01 12.86 -16.92
CA ALA A 648 -0.97 13.94 -15.94
C ALA A 648 -2.26 14.00 -15.11
N ARG A 649 -3.42 13.88 -15.75
CA ARG A 649 -4.74 13.88 -15.07
C ARG A 649 -4.88 12.71 -14.11
N LEU A 650 -4.32 11.57 -14.42
CA LEU A 650 -4.25 10.40 -13.55
C LEU A 650 -3.00 10.38 -12.62
N ASN A 651 -2.52 11.56 -12.21
CA ASN A 651 -1.40 11.74 -11.27
C ASN A 651 -0.09 11.09 -11.76
N SER A 652 0.31 11.36 -13.00
CA SER A 652 1.53 10.82 -13.62
C SER A 652 1.54 9.28 -13.57
N GLN A 653 0.48 8.68 -14.09
CA GLN A 653 0.35 7.23 -14.17
C GLN A 653 1.44 6.63 -15.05
N ASP A 654 1.88 5.40 -14.72
CA ASP A 654 2.74 4.56 -15.54
C ASP A 654 2.04 3.23 -15.89
N CYS A 655 2.66 2.44 -16.77
CA CYS A 655 2.13 1.16 -17.25
C CYS A 655 2.82 -0.05 -16.62
N ASP A 656 3.57 0.12 -15.53
CA ASP A 656 4.34 -0.95 -14.92
C ASP A 656 3.55 -1.80 -13.90
N SER A 657 2.44 -1.28 -13.39
CA SER A 657 1.48 -1.94 -12.48
C SER A 657 0.36 -1.03 -12.00
N ASP A 658 0.18 0.13 -12.61
CA ASP A 658 -0.90 1.04 -12.25
C ASP A 658 -2.26 0.52 -12.69
N PHE A 659 -3.28 0.90 -11.95
CA PHE A 659 -4.66 0.56 -12.24
C PHE A 659 -5.60 1.71 -11.90
N VAL A 660 -6.75 1.71 -12.52
CA VAL A 660 -7.82 2.69 -12.30
C VAL A 660 -9.11 2.02 -11.85
N TYR A 661 -9.85 2.69 -11.02
CA TYR A 661 -11.25 2.38 -10.75
C TYR A 661 -12.07 2.90 -11.91
N VAL A 662 -12.87 2.03 -12.56
CA VAL A 662 -13.67 2.39 -13.73
C VAL A 662 -15.13 1.99 -13.51
N THR A 663 -16.04 2.88 -13.90
CA THR A 663 -17.48 2.64 -13.81
C THR A 663 -18.19 3.24 -15.04
N ASN A 664 -19.26 2.57 -15.48
CA ASN A 664 -20.19 3.06 -16.51
C ASN A 664 -21.47 3.66 -15.91
N GLN A 665 -21.49 3.92 -14.59
CA GLN A 665 -22.64 4.57 -13.95
C GLN A 665 -22.85 5.95 -14.58
N SER A 666 -24.02 6.19 -15.18
CA SER A 666 -24.31 7.36 -16.01
C SER A 666 -24.06 8.69 -15.32
N GLU A 667 -24.41 8.79 -14.04
CA GLU A 667 -24.25 9.98 -13.23
C GLU A 667 -22.77 10.28 -12.98
N LEU A 668 -21.97 9.24 -12.69
CA LEU A 668 -20.53 9.40 -12.51
C LEU A 668 -19.80 9.70 -13.82
N ALA A 669 -20.23 9.11 -14.93
CA ALA A 669 -19.71 9.43 -16.25
C ALA A 669 -19.98 10.89 -16.64
N GLU A 670 -21.19 11.40 -16.36
CA GLU A 670 -21.53 12.79 -16.63
C GLU A 670 -20.76 13.76 -15.70
N LEU A 671 -20.62 13.43 -14.40
CA LEU A 671 -19.80 14.22 -13.48
C LEU A 671 -18.31 14.20 -13.89
N ALA A 672 -17.83 13.09 -14.44
CA ALA A 672 -16.47 12.99 -15.00
C ALA A 672 -16.31 13.89 -16.24
N ARG A 673 -17.33 13.97 -17.11
CA ARG A 673 -17.32 14.89 -18.26
C ARG A 673 -17.25 16.35 -17.81
N ILE A 674 -18.07 16.74 -16.82
CA ILE A 674 -18.03 18.09 -16.23
C ILE A 674 -16.64 18.38 -15.65
N ALA A 675 -16.08 17.42 -14.88
CA ALA A 675 -14.76 17.56 -14.30
C ALA A 675 -13.67 17.74 -15.38
N TYR A 676 -13.75 16.96 -16.46
CA TYR A 676 -12.79 17.01 -17.56
C TYR A 676 -12.80 18.37 -18.27
N VAL A 677 -13.97 18.92 -18.53
CA VAL A 677 -14.14 20.18 -19.28
C VAL A 677 -13.86 21.42 -18.41
N GLU A 678 -14.31 21.42 -17.15
CA GLU A 678 -14.28 22.62 -16.30
C GLU A 678 -13.01 22.74 -15.47
N TYR A 679 -12.39 21.63 -15.08
CA TYR A 679 -11.22 21.64 -14.19
C TYR A 679 -9.94 21.35 -14.99
N PRO A 680 -8.96 22.29 -14.97
CA PRO A 680 -7.71 22.14 -15.72
C PRO A 680 -6.86 21.00 -15.20
N THR A 681 -6.06 20.39 -16.06
CA THR A 681 -5.12 19.34 -15.67
C THR A 681 -4.00 19.90 -14.81
N ILE A 682 -3.68 19.22 -13.70
CA ILE A 682 -2.64 19.65 -12.77
C ILE A 682 -1.28 19.24 -13.31
N ILE A 683 -0.39 20.21 -13.48
CA ILE A 683 0.98 19.99 -13.94
C ILE A 683 1.97 20.33 -12.82
N ASN A 684 2.83 19.35 -12.50
CA ASN A 684 3.95 19.56 -11.59
C ASN A 684 5.13 20.18 -12.36
N ALA A 685 5.32 21.48 -12.23
CA ALA A 685 6.46 22.22 -12.78
C ALA A 685 7.38 22.76 -11.65
N VAL A 686 7.37 22.13 -10.48
CA VAL A 686 8.35 22.42 -9.42
C VAL A 686 9.70 21.90 -9.87
N GLU A 687 10.71 22.75 -9.89
CA GLU A 687 12.04 22.43 -10.40
C GLU A 687 12.66 21.24 -9.64
N GLU A 688 13.07 20.22 -10.40
CA GLU A 688 13.84 19.10 -9.91
C GLU A 688 15.34 19.45 -9.95
N LYS A 689 16.00 19.51 -8.79
CA LYS A 689 17.42 19.84 -8.65
C LYS A 689 18.35 18.63 -8.80
N GLY A 690 17.82 17.51 -9.28
CA GLY A 690 18.57 16.29 -9.49
C GLY A 690 18.23 15.17 -8.49
N VAL A 691 18.95 14.07 -8.61
CA VAL A 691 18.80 12.89 -7.75
C VAL A 691 19.36 13.18 -6.36
N SER A 692 18.71 12.69 -5.32
CA SER A 692 19.27 12.71 -3.97
C SER A 692 20.43 11.72 -3.88
N GLU A 693 21.61 12.24 -3.62
CA GLU A 693 22.83 11.45 -3.49
C GLU A 693 23.36 11.50 -2.06
N TYR A 694 24.02 10.45 -1.64
CA TYR A 694 24.46 10.23 -0.27
C TYR A 694 25.84 9.57 -0.28
N HIS A 695 26.61 9.75 0.81
CA HIS A 695 27.84 8.98 1.01
C HIS A 695 27.51 7.51 1.28
N PHE A 696 28.42 6.64 0.88
CA PHE A 696 28.24 5.20 1.10
C PHE A 696 28.69 4.81 2.51
N CYS A 697 28.01 5.33 3.52
CA CYS A 697 28.26 5.08 4.93
C CYS A 697 26.97 4.78 5.71
N PRO A 698 27.06 4.06 6.84
CA PRO A 698 25.87 3.69 7.63
C PRO A 698 24.99 4.87 8.04
N GLU A 699 25.61 6.00 8.38
CA GLU A 699 24.94 7.23 8.79
C GLU A 699 24.06 7.79 7.68
N ASP A 700 24.55 7.81 6.44
CA ASP A 700 23.79 8.33 5.29
C ASP A 700 22.71 7.32 4.85
N PHE A 701 22.93 6.02 4.96
CA PHE A 701 21.87 5.03 4.79
C PHE A 701 20.73 5.22 5.80
N ALA A 702 21.06 5.47 7.06
CA ALA A 702 20.06 5.75 8.08
C ALA A 702 19.33 7.08 7.82
N LYS A 703 20.04 8.14 7.42
CA LYS A 703 19.47 9.44 7.02
C LYS A 703 18.49 9.30 5.86
N MET A 704 18.86 8.52 4.84
CA MET A 704 17.99 8.20 3.72
C MET A 704 16.69 7.53 4.17
N ASP A 705 16.75 6.48 4.99
CA ASP A 705 15.57 5.75 5.43
C ASP A 705 14.71 6.56 6.41
N ASN A 706 15.32 7.46 7.18
CA ASN A 706 14.59 8.45 7.98
C ASN A 706 13.82 9.44 7.09
N ALA A 707 14.43 9.94 6.02
CA ALA A 707 13.80 10.81 5.04
C ALA A 707 12.62 10.11 4.33
N ILE A 708 12.78 8.84 3.94
CA ILE A 708 11.72 8.04 3.32
C ILE A 708 10.54 7.85 4.29
N SER A 709 10.81 7.58 5.55
CA SER A 709 9.75 7.40 6.56
C SER A 709 8.98 8.71 6.79
N ALA A 710 9.67 9.85 6.81
CA ALA A 710 9.07 11.18 6.94
C ALA A 710 8.26 11.58 5.71
N ALA A 711 8.75 11.29 4.50
CA ALA A 711 8.06 11.58 3.24
C ALA A 711 6.69 10.93 3.17
N GLN A 712 6.57 9.68 3.62
CA GLN A 712 5.30 8.97 3.64
C GLN A 712 4.25 9.58 4.57
N ILE A 713 4.67 10.22 5.66
CA ILE A 713 3.76 10.99 6.53
C ILE A 713 3.24 12.20 5.77
N SER A 714 4.10 12.88 5.01
CA SER A 714 3.74 14.06 4.21
C SER A 714 2.70 13.75 3.14
N ILE A 715 2.76 12.58 2.48
CA ILE A 715 1.75 12.11 1.52
C ILE A 715 0.37 12.05 2.19
N GLY A 716 0.27 11.44 3.37
CA GLY A 716 -1.00 11.34 4.08
C GLY A 716 -1.54 12.69 4.54
N VAL A 717 -0.66 13.57 5.00
CA VAL A 717 -1.04 14.91 5.46
C VAL A 717 -1.48 15.79 4.30
N SER A 718 -0.77 15.79 3.17
CA SER A 718 -1.14 16.58 1.98
C SER A 718 -2.50 16.14 1.41
N THR A 719 -2.75 14.84 1.30
CA THR A 719 -4.05 14.32 0.84
C THR A 719 -5.19 14.69 1.79
N ASP A 720 -4.99 14.56 3.10
CA ASP A 720 -6.00 14.97 4.10
C ASP A 720 -6.33 16.46 4.01
N LEU A 721 -5.30 17.32 3.89
CA LEU A 721 -5.48 18.77 3.75
C LEU A 721 -6.15 19.13 2.42
N ALA A 722 -5.81 18.44 1.32
CA ALA A 722 -6.46 18.64 0.03
C ALA A 722 -7.95 18.35 0.12
N GLN A 723 -8.34 17.25 0.77
CA GLN A 723 -9.75 16.91 0.98
C GLN A 723 -10.48 17.90 1.91
N MET A 724 -9.79 18.47 2.91
CA MET A 724 -10.36 19.54 3.74
C MET A 724 -10.57 20.81 2.92
N ALA A 725 -9.56 21.24 2.15
CA ALA A 725 -9.66 22.42 1.28
C ALA A 725 -10.79 22.28 0.26
N LEU A 726 -10.90 21.10 -0.34
CA LEU A 726 -11.96 20.75 -1.29
C LEU A 726 -13.35 20.79 -0.62
N SER A 727 -13.48 20.28 0.60
CA SER A 727 -14.73 20.33 1.35
C SER A 727 -15.11 21.78 1.69
N TYR A 728 -14.16 22.64 2.04
CA TYR A 728 -14.41 24.08 2.27
C TYR A 728 -14.78 24.81 0.97
N TYR A 729 -14.16 24.42 -0.15
CA TYR A 729 -14.48 24.95 -1.48
C TYR A 729 -15.93 24.68 -1.86
N TYR A 730 -16.41 23.45 -1.67
CA TYR A 730 -17.81 23.09 -1.90
C TYR A 730 -18.75 23.81 -0.93
N ALA A 731 -18.44 23.84 0.36
CA ALA A 731 -19.22 24.55 1.36
C ALA A 731 -19.32 26.06 1.05
N GLY A 732 -18.30 26.65 0.44
CA GLY A 732 -18.25 28.00 -0.09
C GLY A 732 -18.87 28.19 -1.47
N LYS A 733 -19.69 27.23 -1.94
CA LYS A 733 -20.37 27.25 -3.25
C LYS A 733 -19.40 27.33 -4.44
N MET A 734 -18.23 26.70 -4.34
CA MET A 734 -17.21 26.58 -5.40
C MET A 734 -16.70 27.94 -5.95
N LYS A 735 -16.65 28.97 -5.10
CA LYS A 735 -16.28 30.34 -5.51
C LYS A 735 -14.86 30.77 -5.10
N SER A 736 -14.22 30.04 -4.22
CA SER A 736 -12.93 30.45 -3.68
C SER A 736 -11.76 29.96 -4.54
N ARG A 737 -11.17 30.86 -5.28
CA ARG A 737 -9.96 30.62 -6.07
C ARG A 737 -8.78 30.20 -5.19
N GLU A 738 -8.66 30.78 -4.00
CA GLU A 738 -7.61 30.44 -3.04
C GLU A 738 -7.70 28.97 -2.59
N LEU A 739 -8.91 28.46 -2.29
CA LEU A 739 -9.11 27.07 -1.92
C LEU A 739 -8.85 26.11 -3.10
N GLU A 740 -9.20 26.53 -4.32
CA GLU A 740 -8.88 25.78 -5.53
C GLU A 740 -7.36 25.68 -5.72
N ASP A 741 -6.62 26.76 -5.61
CA ASP A 741 -5.16 26.76 -5.69
C ASP A 741 -4.54 25.88 -4.59
N ILE A 742 -5.10 25.87 -3.37
CA ILE A 742 -4.61 25.04 -2.26
C ILE A 742 -4.71 23.54 -2.58
N PHE A 743 -5.87 23.03 -3.03
CA PHE A 743 -5.96 21.60 -3.31
C PHE A 743 -5.15 21.20 -4.56
N ILE A 744 -4.97 22.10 -5.53
CA ILE A 744 -4.05 21.90 -6.68
C ILE A 744 -2.60 21.81 -6.19
N ILE A 745 -2.14 22.75 -5.37
CA ILE A 745 -0.78 22.71 -4.78
C ILE A 745 -0.58 21.45 -3.95
N LEU A 746 -1.55 21.09 -3.11
CA LEU A 746 -1.44 19.90 -2.26
C LEU A 746 -1.44 18.58 -3.08
N SER A 747 -2.07 18.56 -4.24
CA SER A 747 -1.96 17.45 -5.19
C SER A 747 -0.51 17.26 -5.65
N VAL A 748 0.14 18.36 -6.07
CA VAL A 748 1.56 18.33 -6.48
C VAL A 748 2.49 18.02 -5.30
N ILE A 749 2.23 18.59 -4.11
CA ILE A 749 3.00 18.28 -2.89
C ILE A 749 2.89 16.79 -2.54
N GLY A 750 1.72 16.17 -2.77
CA GLY A 750 1.54 14.72 -2.64
C GLY A 750 2.41 13.93 -3.61
N GLN A 751 2.45 14.31 -4.89
CA GLN A 751 3.30 13.69 -5.92
C GLN A 751 4.80 13.86 -5.58
N ILE A 752 5.24 15.08 -5.27
CA ILE A 752 6.62 15.36 -4.83
C ILE A 752 7.00 14.51 -3.62
N SER A 753 6.10 14.37 -2.64
CA SER A 753 6.36 13.59 -1.43
C SER A 753 6.64 12.11 -1.70
N ILE A 754 6.10 11.54 -2.78
CA ILE A 754 6.39 10.15 -3.19
C ILE A 754 7.86 10.01 -3.61
N ASP A 755 8.38 11.01 -4.31
CA ASP A 755 9.73 10.99 -4.86
C ASP A 755 10.78 11.75 -4.04
N LEU A 756 10.36 12.42 -2.95
CA LEU A 756 11.24 13.28 -2.13
C LEU A 756 12.51 12.57 -1.61
N ALA A 757 12.44 11.25 -1.42
CA ALA A 757 13.61 10.48 -1.01
C ALA A 757 14.59 10.20 -2.16
N LYS A 758 14.11 10.23 -3.41
CA LYS A 758 14.89 9.91 -4.61
C LYS A 758 15.38 11.15 -5.34
N LYS A 759 14.68 12.28 -5.18
CA LYS A 759 14.87 13.50 -5.95
C LYS A 759 14.86 14.72 -5.03
N ASN A 760 15.69 15.69 -5.35
CA ASN A 760 15.68 16.99 -4.70
C ASN A 760 14.80 17.95 -5.49
N PHE A 761 13.86 18.60 -4.80
CA PHE A 761 12.98 19.58 -5.38
C PHE A 761 13.26 20.98 -4.83
N ASP A 762 13.01 21.99 -5.64
CA ASP A 762 13.17 23.40 -5.25
C ASP A 762 12.04 23.89 -4.32
N ILE A 763 11.62 23.04 -3.40
CA ILE A 763 10.59 23.31 -2.39
C ILE A 763 10.79 22.49 -1.12
N ASN A 764 10.61 23.10 0.03
CA ASN A 764 10.54 22.34 1.29
C ASN A 764 9.08 21.96 1.58
N VAL A 765 8.78 20.67 1.38
CA VAL A 765 7.43 20.10 1.51
C VAL A 765 6.81 20.35 2.89
N VAL A 766 7.58 20.21 3.97
CA VAL A 766 7.07 20.41 5.35
C VAL A 766 6.73 21.87 5.60
N ASN A 767 7.58 22.78 5.15
CA ASN A 767 7.33 24.22 5.26
C ASN A 767 6.10 24.64 4.46
N GLU A 768 5.93 24.09 3.26
CA GLU A 768 4.78 24.39 2.40
C GLU A 768 3.47 23.88 3.00
N ILE A 769 3.45 22.65 3.49
CA ILE A 769 2.29 22.09 4.22
C ILE A 769 1.95 22.96 5.44
N ASN A 770 2.95 23.39 6.22
CA ASN A 770 2.74 24.24 7.39
C ASN A 770 2.27 25.64 7.00
N ARG A 771 2.77 26.20 5.89
CA ARG A 771 2.26 27.46 5.34
C ARG A 771 0.77 27.37 5.01
N ILE A 772 0.36 26.34 4.29
CA ILE A 772 -1.04 26.12 3.89
C ILE A 772 -1.96 25.99 5.11
N LYS A 773 -1.56 25.25 6.13
CA LYS A 773 -2.35 25.09 7.38
C LYS A 773 -2.63 26.43 8.07
N ARG A 774 -1.77 27.42 7.87
CA ARG A 774 -1.87 28.74 8.52
C ARG A 774 -2.64 29.78 7.70
N LEU A 775 -3.00 29.48 6.45
CA LEU A 775 -3.80 30.37 5.63
C LEU A 775 -5.17 30.62 6.27
N SER A 776 -5.71 31.83 6.12
CA SER A 776 -6.98 32.25 6.75
C SER A 776 -8.13 31.29 6.40
N CYS A 777 -8.21 30.84 5.16
CA CYS A 777 -9.23 29.94 4.65
C CYS A 777 -9.09 28.48 5.19
N MET A 778 -7.90 28.09 5.68
CA MET A 778 -7.63 26.75 6.27
C MET A 778 -7.57 26.75 7.79
N LYS A 779 -7.48 27.92 8.40
CA LYS A 779 -7.19 28.09 9.84
C LYS A 779 -8.28 27.56 10.78
N SER A 780 -9.51 27.38 10.29
CA SER A 780 -10.61 26.84 11.10
C SER A 780 -10.31 25.44 11.63
N GLY A 781 -9.55 24.64 10.88
CA GLY A 781 -9.23 23.26 11.24
C GLY A 781 -10.44 22.34 11.36
N LEU A 782 -11.60 22.74 10.86
CA LEU A 782 -12.84 21.97 10.89
C LEU A 782 -12.68 20.73 10.02
N VAL A 783 -13.06 19.58 10.56
CA VAL A 783 -12.95 18.28 9.88
C VAL A 783 -14.34 17.86 9.37
N PRO A 784 -14.49 17.58 8.07
CA PRO A 784 -15.72 17.02 7.52
C PRO A 784 -16.08 15.70 8.23
N ARG A 785 -17.37 15.45 8.44
CA ARG A 785 -17.85 14.31 9.20
C ARG A 785 -17.39 12.98 8.60
N PHE A 786 -17.48 12.82 7.27
CA PHE A 786 -17.04 11.60 6.60
C PHE A 786 -15.55 11.28 6.83
N MET A 787 -14.67 12.31 6.86
CA MET A 787 -13.25 12.12 7.15
C MET A 787 -13.01 11.65 8.58
N ALA A 788 -13.74 12.20 9.53
CA ALA A 788 -13.65 11.77 10.93
C ALA A 788 -14.09 10.31 11.08
N ASP A 789 -15.18 9.92 10.43
CA ASP A 789 -15.71 8.56 10.46
C ASP A 789 -14.76 7.57 9.75
N ALA A 790 -14.20 7.92 8.60
CA ALA A 790 -13.18 7.12 7.91
C ALA A 790 -11.93 6.88 8.78
N LYS A 791 -11.49 7.90 9.52
CA LYS A 791 -10.34 7.75 10.44
C LYS A 791 -10.67 6.94 11.68
N LYS A 792 -11.93 6.99 12.18
CA LYS A 792 -12.38 6.13 13.29
C LYS A 792 -12.45 4.66 12.90
N ILE A 793 -12.80 4.33 11.67
CA ILE A 793 -12.76 2.95 11.17
C ILE A 793 -11.33 2.39 11.24
N LYS A 794 -10.33 3.19 10.83
CA LYS A 794 -8.91 2.80 10.89
C LYS A 794 -8.36 2.81 12.32
N ASN A 795 -8.77 3.76 13.14
CA ASN A 795 -8.36 3.90 14.53
C ASN A 795 -9.55 4.25 15.42
N PRO A 796 -10.25 3.24 15.98
CA PRO A 796 -11.43 3.46 16.84
C PRO A 796 -11.19 4.33 18.09
N LYS A 797 -9.92 4.46 18.51
CA LYS A 797 -9.53 5.29 19.67
C LYS A 797 -9.29 6.75 19.31
N LYS A 798 -9.35 7.13 18.02
CA LYS A 798 -9.13 8.50 17.61
C LYS A 798 -10.25 9.40 18.14
N LYS A 799 -9.87 10.38 18.95
CA LYS A 799 -10.76 11.40 19.49
C LYS A 799 -10.52 12.72 18.74
N TYR A 800 -11.58 13.49 18.60
CA TYR A 800 -11.57 14.86 18.12
C TYR A 800 -12.05 15.75 19.23
N SER A 801 -11.55 16.99 19.29
CA SER A 801 -12.06 17.99 20.20
C SER A 801 -13.52 18.33 19.86
N GLU A 802 -14.31 18.67 20.86
CA GLU A 802 -15.70 19.06 20.67
C GLU A 802 -15.80 20.24 19.71
N GLY A 803 -16.76 20.22 18.80
CA GLY A 803 -16.96 21.25 17.79
C GLY A 803 -16.01 21.22 16.59
N THR A 804 -14.96 20.35 16.60
CA THR A 804 -14.01 20.27 15.49
C THR A 804 -14.59 19.50 14.29
N VAL A 805 -15.47 18.55 14.51
CA VAL A 805 -16.09 17.71 13.46
C VAL A 805 -17.49 18.22 13.17
N GLN A 806 -17.77 18.49 11.89
CA GLN A 806 -19.12 18.88 11.48
C GLN A 806 -19.44 18.36 10.09
N ARG A 807 -20.72 18.23 9.77
CA ARG A 807 -21.19 18.00 8.39
C ARG A 807 -21.01 19.28 7.59
N MET A 808 -20.49 19.12 6.37
CA MET A 808 -20.29 20.21 5.43
C MET A 808 -21.13 20.00 4.19
N ASN A 809 -21.46 21.10 3.49
CA ASN A 809 -22.10 21.00 2.19
C ASN A 809 -21.07 20.58 1.12
N CYS A 810 -20.59 19.34 1.22
CA CYS A 810 -19.65 18.74 0.29
C CYS A 810 -20.18 17.36 -0.17
N PRO A 811 -19.76 16.88 -1.35
CA PRO A 811 -20.34 15.68 -1.96
C PRO A 811 -20.45 14.49 -1.02
N MET A 812 -19.35 14.17 -0.30
CA MET A 812 -19.32 12.97 0.54
C MET A 812 -20.16 13.09 1.82
N ASP A 813 -20.20 14.26 2.47
CA ASP A 813 -21.05 14.46 3.64
C ASP A 813 -22.54 14.45 3.26
N ILE A 814 -22.90 14.98 2.07
CA ILE A 814 -24.27 14.91 1.54
C ILE A 814 -24.66 13.46 1.26
N MET A 815 -23.78 12.68 0.58
CA MET A 815 -24.05 11.26 0.34
C MET A 815 -24.16 10.45 1.64
N ALA A 816 -23.32 10.77 2.64
CA ALA A 816 -23.40 10.13 3.96
C ALA A 816 -24.74 10.41 4.66
N GLU A 817 -25.25 11.65 4.55
CA GLU A 817 -26.55 12.02 5.09
C GLU A 817 -27.70 11.28 4.38
N ILE A 818 -27.68 11.22 3.03
CA ILE A 818 -28.61 10.45 2.23
C ILE A 818 -28.62 8.98 2.67
N MET A 819 -27.45 8.37 2.80
CA MET A 819 -27.37 6.98 3.23
C MET A 819 -27.84 6.76 4.67
N GLU A 820 -27.66 7.73 5.57
CA GLU A 820 -28.16 7.65 6.94
C GLU A 820 -29.68 7.63 6.95
N GLU A 821 -30.32 8.44 6.11
CA GLU A 821 -31.79 8.52 5.96
C GLU A 821 -32.40 7.29 5.27
N GLU A 822 -31.80 6.87 4.15
CA GLU A 822 -32.35 5.81 3.29
C GLU A 822 -32.01 4.38 3.77
N THR A 823 -30.97 4.21 4.55
CA THR A 823 -30.65 2.90 5.11
C THR A 823 -31.28 2.71 6.48
N ILE A 824 -32.45 2.10 6.51
CA ILE A 824 -33.15 1.77 7.76
C ILE A 824 -32.29 0.82 8.60
N GLN A 825 -32.08 1.14 9.84
CA GLN A 825 -31.31 0.32 10.76
C GLN A 825 -31.89 -1.10 10.88
N TYR A 826 -31.04 -2.11 10.83
CA TYR A 826 -31.47 -3.48 11.08
C TYR A 826 -31.96 -3.59 12.52
N PRO A 827 -33.16 -4.13 12.76
CA PRO A 827 -33.69 -4.18 14.13
C PRO A 827 -32.79 -5.00 15.05
N ASP A 828 -32.44 -4.46 16.20
CA ASP A 828 -31.63 -5.12 17.23
C ASP A 828 -32.35 -6.33 17.90
N ARG A 829 -33.60 -6.60 17.55
CA ARG A 829 -34.32 -7.75 18.06
C ARG A 829 -33.81 -9.02 17.41
N VAL A 830 -32.86 -9.62 18.12
CA VAL A 830 -32.34 -10.95 17.82
C VAL A 830 -33.45 -12.00 17.94
N SER A 831 -33.40 -13.00 17.07
CA SER A 831 -34.28 -14.16 17.12
C SER A 831 -34.25 -14.81 18.52
N ARG A 832 -35.39 -15.32 18.98
CA ARG A 832 -35.46 -16.11 20.22
C ARG A 832 -34.94 -17.53 20.05
N MET A 833 -34.70 -17.98 18.82
CA MET A 833 -34.18 -19.30 18.54
C MET A 833 -32.67 -19.36 18.77
N LEU A 834 -32.24 -20.18 19.70
CA LEU A 834 -30.85 -20.33 20.01
C LEU A 834 -30.24 -21.47 19.17
N LEU A 835 -28.91 -21.39 18.91
CA LEU A 835 -28.20 -22.45 18.21
C LEU A 835 -28.43 -23.84 18.84
N ARG A 836 -28.52 -23.90 20.19
CA ARG A 836 -28.79 -25.12 20.96
C ARG A 836 -30.18 -25.76 20.68
N ASP A 837 -31.12 -25.01 20.09
CA ASP A 837 -32.44 -25.52 19.81
C ASP A 837 -32.47 -26.45 18.59
N LEU A 838 -31.50 -26.26 17.71
CA LEU A 838 -31.26 -27.14 16.55
C LEU A 838 -30.22 -28.25 16.81
N PHE A 839 -29.66 -28.29 18.00
CA PHE A 839 -28.71 -29.33 18.40
C PHE A 839 -29.45 -30.62 18.71
N ASP A 840 -28.91 -31.77 18.24
CA ASP A 840 -29.49 -33.09 18.49
C ASP A 840 -29.54 -33.40 19.99
N LYS A 841 -30.75 -33.69 20.51
CA LYS A 841 -31.04 -33.91 21.93
C LYS A 841 -30.39 -35.17 22.46
N ASP A 842 -30.22 -36.19 21.63
CA ASP A 842 -29.66 -37.47 22.06
C ASP A 842 -28.15 -37.39 22.29
N LEU A 843 -27.47 -36.53 21.54
CA LEU A 843 -26.06 -36.30 21.70
C LEU A 843 -25.70 -35.54 22.99
N LYS A 844 -26.65 -34.83 23.62
CA LYS A 844 -26.42 -34.14 24.89
C LYS A 844 -26.13 -35.06 26.07
N LYS A 845 -26.45 -36.34 25.95
CA LYS A 845 -26.28 -37.36 27.01
C LYS A 845 -24.87 -37.97 27.03
N ILE A 846 -24.05 -37.68 26.03
CA ILE A 846 -22.70 -38.26 25.91
C ILE A 846 -21.75 -37.57 26.91
N LYS A 847 -20.98 -38.39 27.68
CA LYS A 847 -19.97 -37.90 28.64
C LYS A 847 -18.60 -37.78 27.95
N ALA A 848 -17.87 -36.73 28.27
CA ALA A 848 -16.52 -36.49 27.76
C ALA A 848 -15.46 -36.21 28.83
N ASP A 849 -14.21 -36.31 28.47
CA ASP A 849 -13.09 -35.82 29.28
C ASP A 849 -13.02 -34.29 29.22
N ASN A 850 -13.48 -33.64 30.27
CA ASN A 850 -13.52 -32.19 30.37
C ASN A 850 -12.12 -31.56 30.22
N ARG A 851 -11.06 -32.21 30.74
CA ARG A 851 -9.69 -31.68 30.67
C ARG A 851 -9.20 -31.58 29.23
N LYS A 852 -9.54 -32.57 28.39
CA LYS A 852 -9.20 -32.53 26.93
C LYS A 852 -9.93 -31.38 26.23
N ILE A 853 -11.19 -31.20 26.52
CA ILE A 853 -12.04 -30.13 25.97
C ILE A 853 -11.51 -28.77 26.34
N ASP A 854 -11.23 -28.55 27.66
CA ASP A 854 -10.71 -27.26 28.14
C ASP A 854 -9.36 -26.91 27.51
N ASN A 855 -8.47 -27.89 27.36
CA ASN A 855 -7.19 -27.67 26.67
C ASN A 855 -7.36 -27.23 25.19
N LEU A 856 -8.37 -27.77 24.50
CA LEU A 856 -8.66 -27.35 23.10
C LEU A 856 -9.28 -25.96 23.05
N VAL A 857 -10.12 -25.59 24.00
CA VAL A 857 -10.66 -24.22 24.13
C VAL A 857 -9.55 -23.21 24.42
N GLU A 858 -8.64 -23.53 25.34
CA GLU A 858 -7.46 -22.67 25.61
C GLU A 858 -6.53 -22.55 24.41
N LEU A 859 -6.36 -23.60 23.62
CA LEU A 859 -5.62 -23.51 22.34
C LEU A 859 -6.26 -22.50 21.37
N VAL A 860 -7.61 -22.47 21.31
CA VAL A 860 -8.35 -21.51 20.47
C VAL A 860 -8.23 -20.09 21.02
N ARG A 861 -8.24 -19.87 22.34
CA ARG A 861 -7.99 -18.54 22.94
C ARG A 861 -6.62 -18.02 22.57
N GLY A 862 -5.57 -18.83 22.76
CA GLY A 862 -4.20 -18.47 22.37
C GLY A 862 -4.06 -18.16 20.88
N TYR A 863 -4.83 -18.84 20.01
CA TYR A 863 -4.91 -18.51 18.60
C TYR A 863 -5.55 -17.12 18.39
N ASN A 864 -6.69 -16.83 19.00
CA ASN A 864 -7.37 -15.55 18.88
C ASN A 864 -6.48 -14.39 19.34
N ASP A 865 -5.74 -14.56 20.42
CA ASP A 865 -4.79 -13.56 20.93
C ASP A 865 -3.65 -13.31 19.92
N THR A 866 -3.08 -14.39 19.38
CA THR A 866 -2.04 -14.29 18.34
C THR A 866 -2.58 -13.58 17.08
N MET A 867 -3.80 -13.89 16.63
CA MET A 867 -4.41 -13.25 15.47
C MET A 867 -4.73 -11.78 15.71
N LYS A 868 -5.08 -11.41 16.94
CA LYS A 868 -5.28 -10.02 17.36
C LYS A 868 -3.97 -9.22 17.32
N ASP A 869 -2.87 -9.81 17.78
CA ASP A 869 -1.55 -9.19 17.71
C ASP A 869 -1.11 -8.99 16.27
N ILE A 870 -1.25 -10.00 15.42
CA ILE A 870 -0.96 -9.89 13.97
C ILE A 870 -1.78 -8.76 13.36
N ARG A 871 -3.08 -8.70 13.62
CA ARG A 871 -3.96 -7.64 13.10
C ARG A 871 -3.55 -6.25 13.59
N THR A 872 -3.12 -6.12 14.83
CA THR A 872 -2.64 -4.85 15.39
C THR A 872 -1.36 -4.40 14.73
N ASP A 873 -0.48 -5.33 14.34
CA ASP A 873 0.79 -5.06 13.70
C ASP A 873 0.67 -4.60 12.25
N TYR A 874 -0.14 -5.30 11.49
CA TYR A 874 -0.31 -5.05 10.05
C TYR A 874 -1.41 -4.02 9.78
N GLY A 875 -2.18 -3.64 10.80
CA GLY A 875 -3.31 -2.73 10.64
C GLY A 875 -4.45 -3.38 9.86
N LEU A 876 -5.14 -2.58 9.05
CA LEU A 876 -6.24 -3.03 8.19
C LEU A 876 -5.81 -3.26 6.73
N ASP A 877 -4.51 -3.20 6.41
CA ASP A 877 -4.01 -3.49 5.06
C ASP A 877 -4.16 -4.99 4.77
N GLU A 878 -5.34 -5.33 4.27
CA GLU A 878 -5.70 -6.69 3.88
C GLU A 878 -5.04 -7.12 2.56
N GLU A 879 -4.29 -6.24 1.89
CA GLU A 879 -3.60 -6.54 0.63
C GLU A 879 -2.15 -7.01 0.80
N ASP A 880 -1.61 -6.95 2.01
CA ASP A 880 -0.25 -7.42 2.28
C ASP A 880 -0.19 -8.97 2.26
N LYS A 881 0.41 -9.53 1.21
CA LYS A 881 0.58 -10.99 1.06
C LYS A 881 1.32 -11.62 2.25
N ALA A 882 2.33 -10.94 2.80
CA ALA A 882 3.05 -11.42 3.98
C ALA A 882 2.14 -11.53 5.22
N TYR A 883 1.17 -10.61 5.37
CA TYR A 883 0.15 -10.67 6.40
C TYR A 883 -0.72 -11.94 6.27
N TYR A 884 -1.21 -12.22 5.06
CA TYR A 884 -2.01 -13.42 4.82
C TYR A 884 -1.22 -14.72 4.99
N GLU A 885 0.01 -14.76 4.54
CA GLU A 885 0.89 -15.92 4.72
C GLU A 885 1.14 -16.19 6.20
N LEU A 886 1.42 -15.15 7.00
CA LEU A 886 1.59 -15.28 8.44
C LEU A 886 0.31 -15.81 9.11
N LYS A 887 -0.85 -15.27 8.75
CA LYS A 887 -2.15 -15.74 9.27
C LYS A 887 -2.40 -17.20 8.92
N ASN A 888 -2.21 -17.59 7.66
CA ASN A 888 -2.37 -18.96 7.21
C ASN A 888 -1.46 -19.93 7.98
N ARG A 889 -0.19 -19.58 8.17
CA ARG A 889 0.75 -20.41 8.94
C ARG A 889 0.33 -20.59 10.39
N VAL A 890 -0.13 -19.51 11.04
CA VAL A 890 -0.62 -19.58 12.43
C VAL A 890 -1.87 -20.47 12.49
N LEU A 891 -2.79 -20.31 11.54
CA LEU A 891 -3.99 -21.13 11.44
C LEU A 891 -3.63 -22.61 11.22
N ASP A 892 -2.82 -22.93 10.21
CA ASP A 892 -2.44 -24.31 9.90
C ASP A 892 -1.73 -25.00 11.06
N LYS A 893 -0.83 -24.29 11.74
CA LYS A 893 -0.15 -24.80 12.93
C LYS A 893 -1.12 -25.06 14.08
N THR A 894 -2.13 -24.21 14.25
CA THR A 894 -3.14 -24.39 15.30
C THR A 894 -4.08 -25.51 14.95
N LEU A 895 -4.55 -25.61 13.71
CA LEU A 895 -5.41 -26.70 13.21
C LEU A 895 -4.73 -28.06 13.34
N LYS A 896 -3.43 -28.17 13.00
CA LYS A 896 -2.63 -29.39 13.22
C LYS A 896 -2.57 -29.81 14.68
N LYS A 897 -2.58 -28.86 15.63
CA LYS A 897 -2.64 -29.18 17.07
C LYS A 897 -4.05 -29.52 17.50
N PHE A 898 -5.04 -28.81 16.97
CA PHE A 898 -6.45 -28.97 17.29
C PHE A 898 -6.96 -30.35 16.85
N GLY A 899 -6.66 -30.76 15.59
CA GLY A 899 -7.03 -32.07 15.02
C GLY A 899 -5.91 -33.10 15.07
N ARG A 900 -4.97 -33.01 16.04
CA ARG A 900 -3.81 -33.92 16.12
C ARG A 900 -4.20 -35.38 16.01
N ILE A 901 -3.52 -36.09 15.08
CA ILE A 901 -3.59 -37.54 14.96
C ILE A 901 -2.41 -38.10 15.73
N ASP A 902 -2.67 -39.06 16.63
CA ASP A 902 -1.65 -39.80 17.40
C ASP A 902 -0.93 -40.84 16.52
N LYS A 903 0.04 -41.54 17.12
CA LYS A 903 0.81 -42.59 16.43
C LYS A 903 -0.04 -43.80 16.02
N ASP A 904 -1.18 -43.99 16.65
CA ASP A 904 -2.10 -45.07 16.42
C ASP A 904 -3.24 -44.73 15.46
N GLY A 905 -3.17 -43.52 14.86
CA GLY A 905 -4.16 -43.03 13.90
C GLY A 905 -5.41 -42.40 14.51
N ASN A 906 -5.47 -42.24 15.84
CA ASN A 906 -6.63 -41.61 16.50
C ASN A 906 -6.52 -40.09 16.44
N THR A 907 -7.60 -39.46 16.01
CA THR A 907 -7.69 -37.97 16.01
C THR A 907 -8.10 -37.48 17.39
N ASN A 908 -7.66 -36.22 17.68
CA ASN A 908 -8.20 -35.46 18.81
C ASN A 908 -9.71 -35.19 18.68
N LEU A 909 -10.25 -35.21 17.46
CA LEU A 909 -11.62 -34.86 17.11
C LEU A 909 -12.45 -36.11 16.77
N ASP A 910 -12.67 -36.98 17.78
CA ASP A 910 -13.70 -38.01 17.68
C ASP A 910 -15.11 -37.41 17.90
N GLN A 911 -16.17 -38.19 17.66
CA GLN A 911 -17.56 -37.77 17.79
C GLN A 911 -17.83 -37.12 19.15
N ILE A 912 -17.28 -37.67 20.22
CA ILE A 912 -17.50 -37.22 21.60
C ILE A 912 -16.92 -35.82 21.80
N VAL A 913 -15.68 -35.63 21.36
CA VAL A 913 -14.98 -34.32 21.47
C VAL A 913 -15.68 -33.28 20.60
N VAL A 914 -16.08 -33.58 19.37
CA VAL A 914 -16.79 -32.67 18.48
C VAL A 914 -18.13 -32.22 19.10
N VAL A 915 -18.91 -33.14 19.63
CA VAL A 915 -20.17 -32.88 20.35
C VAL A 915 -19.93 -31.91 21.52
N HIS A 916 -18.95 -32.18 22.36
CA HIS A 916 -18.69 -31.34 23.54
C HIS A 916 -18.09 -29.98 23.21
N LEU A 917 -17.18 -29.89 22.22
CA LEU A 917 -16.69 -28.58 21.73
C LEU A 917 -17.81 -27.74 21.14
N THR A 918 -18.74 -28.36 20.40
CA THR A 918 -19.93 -27.67 19.87
C THR A 918 -20.80 -27.15 21.02
N LEU A 919 -21.04 -27.94 22.05
CA LEU A 919 -21.76 -27.52 23.26
C LEU A 919 -21.04 -26.42 24.05
N MET A 920 -19.70 -26.48 24.13
CA MET A 920 -18.89 -25.43 24.76
C MET A 920 -18.97 -24.12 23.97
N ALA A 921 -18.98 -24.16 22.62
CA ALA A 921 -19.15 -22.98 21.79
C ALA A 921 -20.53 -22.32 21.99
N MET A 922 -21.54 -23.07 22.45
CA MET A 922 -22.89 -22.54 22.73
C MET A 922 -23.04 -21.90 24.11
N ARG A 923 -22.01 -21.95 24.97
CA ARG A 923 -22.05 -21.34 26.30
C ARG A 923 -21.71 -19.84 26.20
N ASP A 924 -22.42 -19.03 26.98
CA ASP A 924 -22.18 -17.57 27.01
C ASP A 924 -20.78 -17.22 27.52
N SER A 925 -20.23 -18.04 28.45
CA SER A 925 -18.85 -17.90 28.95
C SER A 925 -17.77 -18.05 27.88
N ASN A 926 -18.08 -18.60 26.71
CA ASN A 926 -17.18 -18.83 25.58
C ASN A 926 -17.58 -18.02 24.33
N SER A 927 -18.34 -16.94 24.50
CA SER A 927 -18.78 -16.08 23.40
C SER A 927 -17.60 -15.48 22.60
N ASP A 928 -16.45 -15.26 23.27
CA ASP A 928 -15.18 -14.75 22.70
C ASP A 928 -14.50 -15.73 21.74
N VAL A 929 -14.70 -17.04 21.94
CA VAL A 929 -14.09 -18.11 21.13
C VAL A 929 -15.11 -18.89 20.29
N ARG A 930 -16.42 -18.63 20.45
CA ARG A 930 -17.53 -19.32 19.76
C ARG A 930 -17.27 -19.52 18.27
N ASN A 931 -17.11 -18.43 17.57
CA ASN A 931 -16.98 -18.45 16.12
C ASN A 931 -15.72 -19.18 15.63
N THR A 932 -14.62 -19.08 16.41
CA THR A 932 -13.36 -19.75 16.08
C THR A 932 -13.45 -21.26 16.32
N ILE A 933 -14.10 -21.68 17.42
CA ILE A 933 -14.34 -23.11 17.70
C ILE A 933 -15.18 -23.73 16.56
N LEU A 934 -16.32 -23.11 16.22
CA LEU A 934 -17.20 -23.60 15.15
C LEU A 934 -16.47 -23.67 13.80
N ASN A 935 -15.66 -22.66 13.49
CA ASN A 935 -14.86 -22.64 12.27
C ASN A 935 -13.80 -23.75 12.26
N PHE A 936 -13.11 -23.99 13.38
CA PHE A 936 -12.12 -25.06 13.49
C PHE A 936 -12.75 -26.46 13.38
N LEU A 937 -13.89 -26.68 14.02
CA LEU A 937 -14.63 -27.94 13.92
C LEU A 937 -15.04 -28.20 12.47
N TYR A 938 -15.57 -27.21 11.79
CA TYR A 938 -15.96 -27.35 10.40
C TYR A 938 -14.78 -27.61 9.48
N GLN A 939 -13.65 -26.89 9.65
CA GLN A 939 -12.45 -27.13 8.81
C GLN A 939 -11.82 -28.51 9.04
N MET A 940 -11.92 -29.08 10.24
CA MET A 940 -11.23 -30.33 10.61
C MET A 940 -12.12 -31.57 10.60
N ALA A 941 -13.41 -31.41 10.86
CA ALA A 941 -14.35 -32.54 10.99
C ALA A 941 -15.78 -32.12 10.54
N PRO A 942 -15.97 -31.65 9.29
CA PRO A 942 -17.23 -31.06 8.81
C PRO A 942 -18.44 -31.99 8.97
N GLU A 943 -18.29 -33.25 8.62
CA GLU A 943 -19.38 -34.22 8.71
C GLU A 943 -19.79 -34.49 10.17
N LEU A 944 -18.84 -34.69 11.07
CA LEU A 944 -19.10 -34.92 12.50
C LEU A 944 -19.73 -33.67 13.13
N PHE A 945 -19.28 -32.49 12.73
CA PHE A 945 -19.82 -31.23 13.21
C PHE A 945 -21.26 -31.01 12.76
N LEU A 946 -21.58 -31.21 11.48
CA LEU A 946 -22.94 -31.03 10.97
C LEU A 946 -23.91 -32.07 11.55
N LYS A 947 -23.47 -33.29 11.79
CA LYS A 947 -24.25 -34.36 12.47
C LYS A 947 -24.60 -34.03 13.93
N CYS A 948 -24.00 -33.03 14.53
CA CYS A 948 -24.43 -32.51 15.84
C CYS A 948 -25.79 -31.81 15.81
N PHE A 949 -26.28 -31.48 14.63
CA PHE A 949 -27.51 -30.72 14.45
C PHE A 949 -28.58 -31.53 13.71
N VAL A 950 -29.84 -31.24 14.05
CA VAL A 950 -30.99 -31.84 13.35
C VAL A 950 -30.94 -31.46 11.88
N LYS A 951 -31.03 -32.44 10.99
CA LYS A 951 -31.12 -32.25 9.55
C LYS A 951 -32.57 -32.05 9.14
N ASN A 952 -32.84 -31.08 8.26
CA ASN A 952 -34.16 -31.04 7.63
C ASN A 952 -34.31 -32.23 6.68
N GLU A 953 -35.37 -32.98 6.81
CA GLU A 953 -35.77 -33.90 5.75
C GLU A 953 -36.10 -33.06 4.51
N GLN A 954 -35.45 -33.34 3.40
CA GLN A 954 -35.76 -32.66 2.12
C GLN A 954 -37.22 -32.99 1.82
N LYS A 955 -38.08 -31.96 1.88
CA LYS A 955 -39.42 -32.02 1.28
C LYS A 955 -39.31 -31.91 -0.22
#